data_a3f3f9890f561863f525ee3f52552899
#
_entry.id   a3f3f9890f561863f525ee3f52552899
#
_cell.length_a   1.000
_cell.length_b   1.000
_cell.length_c   1.000
_cell.angle_alpha   90.00
_cell.angle_beta   90.00
_cell.angle_gamma   90.00
#
_symmetry.space_group_name_H-M   'P 1'
#
loop_
_entity.id
_entity.type
_entity.pdbx_description
1 polymer ?
#
loop_
_entity_poly.entity_id
_entity_poly.type
_entity_poly.pdbx_seq_one_letter_code
_entity_poly.pdbx_strand_id
1 'polypeptide(L)'
;MKVKQILVSMALPALLAACANEELLNDFSNEAVNGNLVKLEKGFAVGVTKGGIANTRVSWELGEWGGKLKYSWLPEFKSGTEINPEHIGFAWRGDTPDANVRTNYKFTLAGYLKNGQTQPTFKKCDDKLLITNGYTIGDINDSKIALNKYDDATKTMISSSYSLALDEKGTWSLKDNNTPIADMYDANKLSEDDPSVKSGIFTTDNSTVFAGEYIVYFPFNQEFAEISNLPATSPSTFTMDVAKTGNLTAHLTGKTFAYGIAEITKGGQLAEGFSTQNLSNIIAIKIKNSTENSQSISKVILFDEGSEKGFYTSVGLDANKISQNAKGRDLYVEDAKTQYSPTLILNLKNGETPYATINDSKEQIVTLAALPLELVKPVVYIMFSDGLCVKKELEAKPLNPSVVAGFNVELKKEDLNNKVSIVVDTKTFLQAWANAWDAPATVKDVTIETLGNITFNSKDMVSHGTSLTETFDLSKKPNGMLFNKNITIKGIGTLTIPADVTWYVKGREDSKAEAKTLTIENPIVIENAGCCGTNTGRLVLGNKEDKFGNFLIQSDIKNYGGLYVGVNNGTGTYTFEGNIENKFDADLGAANIFFGGKTGNEIVVKQDIANDGNITLKARVYNVGDNTWATSVPTQVGVVVKAQAISNNLENSKLTVENLTHLELNGNSINNGTIEIMSNNGTVKELDGTIIVKEGASLTNNNTISNKGVFNADRSTLTLNEGSEFYDFVGSQYGGRAAKNNGGEYICDVDNADKAKGNRLAYALDSEMPTTTVRFVEGPNGAIYTYDLKDYKDYTKLATVKYIIAVPITKDFIVKNSVTTELTWGSKVTVESARSLKFTNGKVKINGDLTAKAGFVQVDGSILNVAGNVTMTNKATDFNVKGASASAATQTTPKDAIIGGDFVLANNSTLKVEKNAAVTLNKDLTIGESASAEFAYSTYTNVAKNIAINGTFIRELSSGVATANPAKVWCESYTTGPKADIVNGFPEERK
;
A
#
# COMPACT_ATOMS: atom_id res chain seq x y z
N MET A 1 5.46 -20.27 -7.49
CA MET A 1 4.20 -20.98 -7.23
C MET A 1 4.33 -22.47 -6.84
N LYS A 2 5.43 -23.14 -7.14
CA LYS A 2 5.63 -24.56 -6.75
C LYS A 2 6.30 -24.78 -5.38
N VAL A 3 7.00 -23.81 -4.85
CA VAL A 3 7.72 -23.94 -3.57
C VAL A 3 6.81 -23.73 -2.34
N LYS A 4 5.78 -22.89 -2.44
CA LYS A 4 4.82 -22.70 -1.33
C LYS A 4 3.86 -23.88 -1.14
N GLN A 5 3.55 -24.62 -2.20
CA GLN A 5 2.71 -25.82 -2.09
C GLN A 5 3.46 -27.04 -1.48
N ILE A 6 4.79 -27.07 -1.64
CA ILE A 6 5.61 -28.14 -1.05
C ILE A 6 5.78 -27.93 0.45
N LEU A 7 5.86 -26.67 0.91
CA LEU A 7 5.96 -26.38 2.36
C LEU A 7 4.64 -26.63 3.12
N VAL A 8 3.48 -26.40 2.48
CA VAL A 8 2.18 -26.69 3.09
C VAL A 8 1.89 -28.19 3.13
N SER A 9 2.35 -28.94 2.14
CA SER A 9 2.17 -30.40 2.12
C SER A 9 3.13 -31.16 3.04
N MET A 10 4.24 -30.55 3.45
CA MET A 10 5.15 -31.13 4.45
C MET A 10 4.81 -30.73 5.90
N ALA A 11 4.12 -29.61 6.12
CA ALA A 11 3.69 -29.21 7.45
C ALA A 11 2.45 -29.94 7.96
N LEU A 12 1.55 -30.38 7.07
CA LEU A 12 0.34 -31.08 7.47
C LEU A 12 0.60 -32.48 8.09
N PRO A 13 1.52 -33.31 7.58
CA PRO A 13 1.88 -34.58 8.25
C PRO A 13 2.59 -34.38 9.58
N ALA A 14 3.39 -33.30 9.73
CA ALA A 14 4.07 -33.02 10.97
C ALA A 14 3.11 -32.52 12.09
N LEU A 15 2.06 -31.78 11.72
CA LEU A 15 1.01 -31.40 12.69
C LEU A 15 0.12 -32.59 13.11
N LEU A 16 -0.15 -33.52 12.19
CA LEU A 16 -0.91 -34.73 12.51
C LEU A 16 -0.07 -35.77 13.28
N ALA A 17 1.24 -35.77 13.08
CA ALA A 17 2.16 -36.62 13.85
C ALA A 17 2.41 -36.08 15.27
N ALA A 18 2.32 -34.76 15.48
CA ALA A 18 2.42 -34.17 16.83
C ALA A 18 1.20 -34.48 17.70
N CYS A 19 0.07 -34.86 17.10
CA CYS A 19 -1.11 -35.33 17.87
C CYS A 19 -1.06 -36.82 18.24
N ALA A 20 -0.07 -37.59 17.72
CA ALA A 20 -0.02 -39.05 17.87
C ALA A 20 1.19 -39.57 18.68
N ASN A 21 2.05 -38.71 19.19
CA ASN A 21 3.24 -39.13 19.92
C ASN A 21 3.04 -39.05 21.43
N GLU A 22 2.56 -40.15 22.02
CA GLU A 22 2.63 -40.39 23.47
C GLU A 22 4.09 -40.44 24.00
N GLU A 23 5.08 -40.63 23.13
CA GLU A 23 6.50 -40.68 23.51
C GLU A 23 7.09 -39.29 23.84
N LEU A 24 6.56 -38.21 23.28
CA LEU A 24 7.02 -36.86 23.64
C LEU A 24 6.58 -36.41 25.03
N LEU A 25 5.55 -37.05 25.60
CA LEU A 25 5.06 -36.76 26.92
C LEU A 25 5.84 -37.52 28.05
N ASN A 26 6.55 -38.60 27.68
CA ASN A 26 7.35 -39.35 28.62
C ASN A 26 8.73 -38.74 28.93
N ASP A 27 9.27 -37.92 28.02
CA ASP A 27 10.54 -37.21 28.29
C ASP A 27 10.37 -36.00 29.20
N PHE A 28 9.15 -35.50 29.40
CA PHE A 28 8.87 -34.44 30.36
C PHE A 28 8.66 -34.94 31.79
N SER A 29 8.80 -36.25 32.04
CA SER A 29 8.57 -36.86 33.35
C SER A 29 9.77 -36.79 34.31
N ASN A 30 10.90 -36.27 33.86
CA ASN A 30 12.08 -36.15 34.74
C ASN A 30 12.66 -34.73 34.73
N GLU A 31 12.53 -34.13 35.86
CA GLU A 31 13.24 -33.00 36.41
C GLU A 31 12.73 -31.59 36.10
N ALA A 32 12.24 -30.98 37.18
CA ALA A 32 12.29 -29.55 37.47
C ALA A 32 11.40 -28.56 36.76
N VAL A 33 10.59 -28.90 35.78
CA VAL A 33 9.84 -27.89 35.06
C VAL A 33 8.39 -27.76 35.55
N ASN A 34 7.75 -28.72 36.22
CA ASN A 34 6.33 -28.51 36.47
C ASN A 34 5.67 -29.39 37.55
N GLY A 35 5.84 -29.00 38.78
CA GLY A 35 4.96 -29.46 39.88
C GLY A 35 3.47 -29.07 39.69
N ASN A 36 3.13 -28.39 38.58
CA ASN A 36 1.77 -27.89 38.28
C ASN A 36 1.06 -28.60 37.13
N LEU A 37 1.75 -29.43 36.31
CA LEU A 37 1.10 -30.17 35.25
C LEU A 37 0.43 -31.42 35.81
N VAL A 38 -0.88 -31.56 35.64
CA VAL A 38 -1.66 -32.68 36.15
C VAL A 38 -2.26 -33.47 35.01
N LYS A 39 -2.24 -34.80 35.12
CA LYS A 39 -2.87 -35.69 34.15
C LYS A 39 -4.38 -35.69 34.39
N LEU A 40 -5.14 -35.30 33.38
CA LEU A 40 -6.59 -35.51 33.34
C LEU A 40 -6.88 -36.94 32.89
N GLU A 41 -7.67 -37.65 33.64
CA GLU A 41 -8.26 -38.90 33.15
C GLU A 41 -9.19 -38.52 31.98
N LYS A 42 -9.24 -39.40 30.96
CA LYS A 42 -10.16 -39.22 29.81
C LYS A 42 -11.58 -39.01 30.34
N GLY A 43 -12.22 -37.91 29.91
CA GLY A 43 -13.56 -37.60 30.33
C GLY A 43 -13.68 -36.74 31.60
N PHE A 44 -12.73 -35.85 31.83
CA PHE A 44 -12.82 -34.89 32.93
C PHE A 44 -14.15 -34.10 32.85
N ALA A 45 -14.97 -34.27 33.86
CA ALA A 45 -16.26 -33.60 33.94
C ALA A 45 -16.17 -32.35 34.81
N VAL A 46 -16.52 -31.23 34.22
CA VAL A 46 -16.66 -29.96 34.92
C VAL A 46 -18.13 -29.76 35.25
N GLY A 47 -18.49 -29.97 36.49
CA GLY A 47 -19.85 -29.68 36.97
C GLY A 47 -20.03 -28.17 37.13
N VAL A 48 -21.04 -27.63 36.48
CA VAL A 48 -21.31 -26.20 36.54
C VAL A 48 -22.69 -25.93 37.08
N THR A 49 -22.77 -25.24 38.22
CA THR A 49 -24.05 -25.02 38.91
C THR A 49 -24.88 -23.92 38.29
N LYS A 50 -26.22 -24.14 38.27
CA LYS A 50 -27.20 -23.16 37.79
C LYS A 50 -27.07 -21.86 38.59
N GLY A 51 -26.81 -20.79 37.93
CA GLY A 51 -26.76 -19.46 38.57
C GLY A 51 -25.76 -18.49 38.00
N GLY A 52 -24.84 -18.96 37.24
CA GLY A 52 -23.78 -18.09 36.74
C GLY A 52 -23.08 -18.53 35.49
N ILE A 53 -23.60 -19.44 34.72
CA ILE A 53 -22.81 -19.93 33.60
C ILE A 53 -23.06 -19.17 32.30
N ALA A 54 -22.00 -19.08 31.54
CA ALA A 54 -22.07 -18.67 30.15
C ALA A 54 -23.14 -19.46 29.44
N ASN A 55 -24.13 -18.78 29.11
CA ASN A 55 -25.23 -19.35 28.39
C ASN A 55 -25.04 -19.03 26.93
N THR A 56 -25.05 -20.05 26.24
CA THR A 56 -25.04 -20.03 24.81
C THR A 56 -26.42 -19.71 24.25
N ARG A 57 -27.47 -19.84 25.08
CA ARG A 57 -28.81 -19.35 24.77
C ARG A 57 -29.22 -18.29 25.77
N VAL A 58 -29.47 -17.12 25.25
CA VAL A 58 -30.17 -16.07 25.99
C VAL A 58 -31.64 -16.18 25.65
N SER A 59 -32.45 -16.74 26.57
CA SER A 59 -33.89 -16.62 26.49
C SER A 59 -34.36 -15.39 27.27
N TRP A 60 -35.20 -14.62 26.66
CA TRP A 60 -35.79 -13.45 27.28
C TRP A 60 -37.28 -13.71 27.59
N GLU A 61 -37.63 -13.61 28.86
CA GLU A 61 -39.03 -13.56 29.22
C GLU A 61 -39.59 -12.18 28.88
N LEU A 62 -40.67 -12.14 28.08
CA LEU A 62 -41.49 -10.98 27.84
C LEU A 62 -42.23 -10.58 29.13
N GLY A 63 -41.50 -10.08 30.11
CA GLY A 63 -42.01 -9.27 31.17
C GLY A 63 -41.95 -7.81 30.80
N GLU A 64 -42.19 -6.93 31.72
CA GLU A 64 -42.01 -5.50 31.55
C GLU A 64 -40.57 -5.21 31.04
N TRP A 65 -40.41 -4.17 30.21
CA TRP A 65 -39.12 -3.72 29.74
C TRP A 65 -38.11 -3.59 30.88
N GLY A 66 -36.97 -4.29 30.78
CA GLY A 66 -35.99 -4.40 31.84
C GLY A 66 -35.90 -5.78 32.50
N GLY A 67 -36.52 -6.79 31.91
CA GLY A 67 -36.48 -8.17 32.39
C GLY A 67 -35.05 -8.71 32.48
N LYS A 68 -34.79 -9.58 33.48
CA LYS A 68 -33.50 -10.25 33.63
C LYS A 68 -33.31 -11.27 32.51
N LEU A 69 -32.10 -11.30 31.94
CA LEU A 69 -31.72 -12.35 31.04
C LEU A 69 -31.83 -13.71 31.73
N LYS A 70 -32.53 -14.61 31.08
CA LYS A 70 -32.52 -16.02 31.45
C LYS A 70 -31.54 -16.76 30.57
N TYR A 71 -30.76 -17.58 31.18
CA TYR A 71 -29.72 -18.35 30.52
C TYR A 71 -30.13 -19.82 30.44
N SER A 72 -29.96 -20.43 29.30
CA SER A 72 -30.18 -21.83 29.06
C SER A 72 -28.99 -22.53 28.46
N TRP A 73 -28.70 -23.70 29.00
CA TRP A 73 -27.61 -24.58 28.57
C TRP A 73 -27.97 -25.50 27.41
N LEU A 74 -29.19 -25.47 26.94
CA LEU A 74 -29.65 -26.42 25.94
C LEU A 74 -29.01 -26.06 24.60
N PRO A 75 -28.22 -26.99 23.97
CA PRO A 75 -27.81 -26.84 22.61
C PRO A 75 -29.04 -26.69 21.70
N GLU A 76 -28.92 -25.87 20.66
CA GLU A 76 -29.95 -25.74 19.65
C GLU A 76 -30.07 -27.04 18.86
N PHE A 77 -30.95 -27.91 19.20
CA PHE A 77 -31.31 -29.07 18.40
C PHE A 77 -32.13 -28.61 17.23
N LYS A 78 -31.51 -28.46 16.07
CA LYS A 78 -32.29 -28.36 14.83
C LYS A 78 -32.93 -29.71 14.58
N SER A 79 -34.23 -29.75 14.34
CA SER A 79 -34.97 -30.97 14.02
C SER A 79 -34.26 -31.70 12.87
N GLY A 80 -33.64 -32.84 13.19
CA GLY A 80 -33.12 -33.81 12.23
C GLY A 80 -31.65 -33.69 11.89
N THR A 81 -30.87 -32.71 12.40
CA THR A 81 -29.42 -32.58 12.02
C THR A 81 -28.63 -31.85 13.09
N GLU A 82 -27.41 -32.24 13.23
CA GLU A 82 -26.26 -31.65 13.94
C GLU A 82 -26.51 -31.01 15.32
N ILE A 83 -25.99 -31.70 16.32
CA ILE A 83 -25.64 -31.07 17.58
C ILE A 83 -24.40 -30.21 17.29
N ASN A 84 -24.52 -28.90 17.50
CA ASN A 84 -23.36 -28.04 17.54
C ASN A 84 -22.93 -27.92 19.02
N PRO A 85 -21.95 -28.72 19.48
CA PRO A 85 -21.54 -28.69 20.90
C PRO A 85 -20.90 -27.34 21.19
N GLU A 86 -21.34 -26.77 22.30
CA GLU A 86 -20.81 -25.49 22.74
C GLU A 86 -19.46 -25.68 23.40
N HIS A 87 -18.58 -24.74 23.14
CA HIS A 87 -17.21 -24.77 23.63
C HIS A 87 -16.94 -23.60 24.55
N ILE A 88 -16.39 -23.92 25.71
CA ILE A 88 -15.89 -22.94 26.66
C ILE A 88 -14.35 -23.03 26.71
N GLY A 89 -13.71 -21.90 26.98
CA GLY A 89 -12.27 -21.80 27.16
C GLY A 89 -11.90 -21.83 28.65
N PHE A 90 -10.83 -22.54 28.96
CA PHE A 90 -10.15 -22.51 30.23
C PHE A 90 -8.75 -21.95 30.02
N ALA A 91 -8.56 -20.69 30.33
CA ALA A 91 -7.28 -20.00 30.22
C ALA A 91 -6.54 -20.02 31.57
N TRP A 92 -5.43 -20.73 31.63
CA TRP A 92 -4.63 -20.86 32.85
C TRP A 92 -3.92 -19.55 33.21
N ARG A 93 -3.87 -19.23 34.50
CA ARG A 93 -3.34 -17.95 35.00
C ARG A 93 -1.90 -18.01 35.56
N GLY A 94 -1.25 -19.16 35.54
CA GLY A 94 0.14 -19.28 36.00
C GLY A 94 1.17 -18.86 34.95
N ASP A 95 2.41 -18.68 35.40
CA ASP A 95 3.53 -18.44 34.50
C ASP A 95 3.83 -19.68 33.67
N THR A 96 3.93 -19.51 32.36
CA THR A 96 4.28 -20.60 31.46
C THR A 96 5.78 -20.81 31.44
N PRO A 97 6.24 -22.03 31.69
CA PRO A 97 7.67 -22.33 31.60
C PRO A 97 8.24 -22.40 30.20
N ASP A 98 7.38 -22.57 29.18
CA ASP A 98 7.75 -22.68 27.77
C ASP A 98 6.65 -22.08 26.90
N ALA A 99 7.02 -21.25 25.91
CA ALA A 99 6.12 -20.64 24.94
C ALA A 99 5.37 -21.65 24.06
N ASN A 100 5.84 -22.90 24.00
CA ASN A 100 5.19 -23.97 23.23
C ASN A 100 4.12 -24.74 24.03
N VAL A 101 3.96 -24.47 25.30
CA VAL A 101 2.98 -25.16 26.15
C VAL A 101 1.62 -24.49 26.02
N ARG A 102 0.62 -25.27 25.69
CA ARG A 102 -0.75 -24.80 25.55
C ARG A 102 -1.34 -24.47 26.93
N THR A 103 -1.78 -23.24 27.08
CA THR A 103 -2.35 -22.72 28.35
C THR A 103 -3.84 -22.35 28.23
N ASN A 104 -4.41 -22.49 27.04
CA ASN A 104 -5.83 -22.25 26.76
C ASN A 104 -6.48 -23.55 26.27
N TYR A 105 -7.31 -24.12 27.11
CA TYR A 105 -7.93 -25.42 26.87
C TYR A 105 -9.38 -25.26 26.43
N LYS A 106 -9.75 -26.07 25.44
CA LYS A 106 -11.12 -26.18 24.95
C LYS A 106 -11.85 -27.27 25.72
N PHE A 107 -12.97 -26.88 26.31
CA PHE A 107 -13.93 -27.83 26.88
C PHE A 107 -15.22 -27.79 26.08
N THR A 108 -15.79 -28.98 25.85
CA THR A 108 -17.01 -29.17 25.06
C THR A 108 -18.13 -29.62 25.95
N LEU A 109 -19.33 -29.06 25.78
CA LEU A 109 -20.52 -29.49 26.50
C LEU A 109 -20.85 -30.93 26.09
N ALA A 110 -20.73 -31.86 27.04
CA ALA A 110 -20.98 -33.27 26.82
C ALA A 110 -22.35 -33.72 27.30
N GLY A 111 -22.98 -33.00 28.22
CA GLY A 111 -24.28 -33.35 28.75
C GLY A 111 -24.79 -32.41 29.83
N TYR A 112 -25.88 -32.79 30.46
CA TYR A 112 -26.56 -32.01 31.51
C TYR A 112 -26.80 -32.84 32.75
N LEU A 113 -26.67 -32.23 33.91
CA LEU A 113 -27.06 -32.78 35.21
C LEU A 113 -28.53 -32.35 35.51
N LYS A 114 -29.39 -33.31 35.66
CA LYS A 114 -30.76 -33.12 36.09
C LYS A 114 -30.88 -33.32 37.62
N ASN A 115 -31.57 -32.44 38.32
CA ASN A 115 -31.71 -32.54 39.76
C ASN A 115 -32.49 -33.82 40.12
N GLY A 116 -31.93 -34.66 40.99
CA GLY A 116 -32.56 -35.88 41.46
C GLY A 116 -32.41 -37.12 40.57
N GLN A 117 -31.70 -37.06 39.47
CA GLN A 117 -31.39 -38.24 38.64
C GLN A 117 -30.06 -38.88 39.12
N THR A 118 -30.10 -40.19 39.29
CA THR A 118 -28.90 -40.99 39.73
C THR A 118 -28.33 -41.80 38.58
N GLN A 119 -29.00 -41.84 37.43
CA GLN A 119 -28.57 -42.64 36.26
C GLN A 119 -28.28 -41.75 35.05
N PRO A 120 -27.30 -42.06 34.19
CA PRO A 120 -27.06 -41.30 32.97
C PRO A 120 -28.23 -41.39 32.00
N THR A 121 -28.52 -40.28 31.31
CA THR A 121 -29.47 -40.21 30.24
C THR A 121 -28.74 -40.03 28.92
N PHE A 122 -29.12 -40.81 27.90
CA PHE A 122 -28.41 -40.81 26.61
C PHE A 122 -29.31 -40.32 25.50
N LYS A 123 -28.74 -39.54 24.60
CA LYS A 123 -29.39 -39.16 23.36
C LYS A 123 -28.44 -39.41 22.17
N LYS A 124 -28.94 -40.04 21.12
CA LYS A 124 -28.22 -40.12 19.84
C LYS A 124 -28.50 -38.87 19.02
N CYS A 125 -27.45 -38.19 18.56
CA CYS A 125 -27.53 -37.15 17.53
C CYS A 125 -26.36 -37.34 16.61
N ASP A 126 -26.61 -37.72 15.35
CA ASP A 126 -25.62 -37.86 14.27
C ASP A 126 -24.29 -38.47 14.70
N ASP A 127 -24.30 -39.74 15.09
CA ASP A 127 -23.16 -40.52 15.53
C ASP A 127 -22.46 -40.09 16.84
N LYS A 128 -23.00 -39.08 17.53
CA LYS A 128 -22.52 -38.72 18.87
C LYS A 128 -23.57 -39.04 19.93
N LEU A 129 -23.09 -39.46 21.10
CA LEU A 129 -23.92 -39.67 22.29
C LEU A 129 -23.77 -38.51 23.26
N LEU A 130 -24.85 -37.89 23.60
CA LEU A 130 -24.94 -36.97 24.73
C LEU A 130 -25.33 -37.71 25.99
N ILE A 131 -24.65 -37.39 27.10
CA ILE A 131 -24.83 -38.02 28.39
C ILE A 131 -25.19 -36.96 29.41
N THR A 132 -26.08 -37.33 30.31
CA THR A 132 -26.54 -36.46 31.41
C THR A 132 -26.25 -37.09 32.75
N ASN A 133 -26.51 -36.39 33.83
CA ASN A 133 -26.37 -36.86 35.22
C ASN A 133 -24.91 -37.03 35.71
N GLY A 134 -24.02 -36.21 35.26
CA GLY A 134 -22.64 -36.16 35.74
C GLY A 134 -21.75 -37.28 35.20
N TYR A 135 -22.13 -37.88 34.11
CA TYR A 135 -21.28 -38.87 33.43
C TYR A 135 -20.62 -38.25 32.17
N THR A 136 -19.41 -38.68 31.90
CA THR A 136 -18.67 -38.35 30.71
C THR A 136 -18.33 -39.61 29.92
N ILE A 137 -18.17 -39.49 28.63
CA ILE A 137 -17.74 -40.60 27.76
C ILE A 137 -16.25 -40.79 27.92
N GLY A 138 -15.81 -41.98 28.38
CA GLY A 138 -14.43 -42.38 28.44
C GLY A 138 -13.94 -42.95 27.09
N ASP A 139 -14.26 -44.21 26.79
CA ASP A 139 -13.90 -44.88 25.54
C ASP A 139 -15.15 -45.49 24.89
N ILE A 140 -15.24 -45.38 23.58
CA ILE A 140 -16.22 -46.12 22.76
C ILE A 140 -15.47 -47.20 22.02
N ASN A 141 -15.70 -48.45 22.38
CA ASN A 141 -15.08 -49.63 21.72
C ASN A 141 -16.16 -50.68 21.45
N ASP A 142 -16.30 -51.07 20.22
CA ASP A 142 -17.15 -52.20 19.78
C ASP A 142 -18.50 -52.30 20.48
N SER A 143 -19.31 -51.26 20.40
CA SER A 143 -20.62 -51.17 21.05
C SER A 143 -20.60 -51.13 22.61
N LYS A 144 -19.43 -50.91 23.19
CA LYS A 144 -19.32 -50.57 24.62
C LYS A 144 -18.96 -49.10 24.80
N ILE A 145 -19.57 -48.50 25.77
CA ILE A 145 -19.29 -47.13 26.18
C ILE A 145 -18.80 -47.13 27.60
N ALA A 146 -17.63 -46.56 27.83
CA ALA A 146 -17.16 -46.29 29.21
C ALA A 146 -17.72 -44.93 29.62
N LEU A 147 -18.44 -44.89 30.70
CA LEU A 147 -18.96 -43.68 31.32
C LEU A 147 -18.23 -43.38 32.60
N ASN A 148 -17.66 -42.21 32.66
CA ASN A 148 -16.98 -41.75 33.85
C ASN A 148 -17.90 -40.76 34.59
N LYS A 149 -18.09 -41.02 35.88
CA LYS A 149 -18.85 -40.15 36.80
C LYS A 149 -17.96 -39.65 37.88
N TYR A 150 -17.99 -38.35 38.12
CA TYR A 150 -17.35 -37.78 39.28
C TYR A 150 -18.20 -38.09 40.54
N ASP A 151 -17.58 -38.75 41.51
CA ASP A 151 -18.22 -39.01 42.80
C ASP A 151 -17.81 -37.91 43.77
N ASP A 152 -18.78 -37.08 44.11
CA ASP A 152 -18.57 -35.99 45.07
C ASP A 152 -18.20 -36.43 46.46
N ALA A 153 -18.59 -37.63 46.86
CA ALA A 153 -18.26 -38.14 48.19
C ALA A 153 -16.80 -38.62 48.30
N THR A 154 -16.33 -39.29 47.29
CA THR A 154 -14.95 -39.82 47.24
C THR A 154 -13.95 -38.89 46.57
N LYS A 155 -14.43 -37.83 45.92
CA LYS A 155 -13.66 -36.90 45.09
C LYS A 155 -12.85 -37.59 43.98
N THR A 156 -13.38 -38.69 43.46
CA THR A 156 -12.74 -39.52 42.42
C THR A 156 -13.65 -39.73 41.21
N MET A 157 -13.07 -40.03 40.04
CA MET A 157 -13.80 -40.44 38.89
C MET A 157 -14.07 -41.94 38.92
N ILE A 158 -15.32 -42.31 38.91
CA ILE A 158 -15.76 -43.71 38.83
C ILE A 158 -16.05 -44.00 37.36
N SER A 159 -15.37 -45.02 36.78
CA SER A 159 -15.61 -45.50 35.41
C SER A 159 -16.50 -46.73 35.45
N SER A 160 -17.57 -46.71 34.66
CA SER A 160 -18.48 -47.82 34.51
C SER A 160 -18.64 -48.13 33.01
N SER A 161 -18.48 -49.36 32.60
CA SER A 161 -18.65 -49.81 31.20
C SER A 161 -20.09 -50.27 30.99
N TYR A 162 -20.71 -49.74 29.95
CA TYR A 162 -22.05 -50.14 29.52
C TYR A 162 -21.98 -50.65 28.07
N SER A 163 -22.70 -51.76 27.78
CA SER A 163 -22.89 -52.24 26.41
C SER A 163 -24.09 -51.60 25.78
N LEU A 164 -23.94 -51.11 24.56
CA LEU A 164 -25.00 -50.46 23.79
C LEU A 164 -25.50 -51.39 22.68
N ALA A 165 -26.79 -51.45 22.44
CA ALA A 165 -27.42 -52.09 21.30
C ALA A 165 -28.20 -51.05 20.46
N LEU A 166 -28.01 -51.11 19.14
CA LEU A 166 -28.76 -50.33 18.17
C LEU A 166 -29.82 -51.21 17.54
N ASP A 167 -31.09 -50.86 17.65
CA ASP A 167 -32.14 -51.58 16.98
C ASP A 167 -32.30 -51.26 15.48
N GLU A 168 -33.10 -52.01 14.75
CA GLU A 168 -33.33 -51.83 13.31
C GLU A 168 -33.98 -50.46 12.97
N LYS A 169 -34.52 -49.75 13.96
CA LYS A 169 -35.11 -48.42 13.81
C LYS A 169 -34.13 -47.28 14.14
N GLY A 170 -32.90 -47.62 14.44
CA GLY A 170 -31.88 -46.64 14.80
C GLY A 170 -31.96 -46.13 16.26
N THR A 171 -32.65 -46.86 17.14
CA THR A 171 -32.78 -46.53 18.57
C THR A 171 -31.69 -47.26 19.35
N TRP A 172 -30.93 -46.49 20.14
CA TRP A 172 -29.94 -47.04 21.04
C TRP A 172 -30.55 -47.43 22.39
N SER A 173 -30.15 -48.57 22.91
CA SER A 173 -30.54 -49.07 24.25
C SER A 173 -29.32 -49.57 25.00
N LEU A 174 -29.44 -49.61 26.35
CA LEU A 174 -28.47 -50.34 27.17
C LEU A 174 -28.74 -51.85 27.00
N LYS A 175 -27.72 -52.60 26.59
CA LYS A 175 -27.87 -54.05 26.22
C LYS A 175 -28.26 -54.90 27.40
N ASP A 176 -27.90 -54.52 28.64
CA ASP A 176 -28.06 -55.32 29.83
C ASP A 176 -29.46 -55.24 30.44
N ASN A 177 -30.24 -54.25 30.12
CA ASN A 177 -31.61 -54.05 30.66
C ASN A 177 -32.66 -53.63 29.62
N ASN A 178 -32.32 -53.62 28.34
CA ASN A 178 -33.19 -53.25 27.22
C ASN A 178 -33.89 -51.89 27.40
N THR A 179 -33.38 -51.02 28.22
CA THR A 179 -33.94 -49.68 28.40
C THR A 179 -33.58 -48.79 27.20
N PRO A 180 -34.57 -48.33 26.42
CA PRO A 180 -34.31 -47.45 25.30
C PRO A 180 -33.67 -46.14 25.72
N ILE A 181 -32.57 -45.76 25.13
CA ILE A 181 -31.91 -44.49 25.41
C ILE A 181 -32.78 -43.31 24.97
N ALA A 182 -33.59 -43.50 23.90
CA ALA A 182 -34.50 -42.46 23.43
C ALA A 182 -35.58 -42.04 24.44
N ASP A 183 -36.02 -42.97 25.27
CA ASP A 183 -37.03 -42.67 26.30
C ASP A 183 -36.49 -41.95 27.50
N MET A 184 -35.19 -41.95 27.63
CA MET A 184 -34.50 -41.31 28.77
C MET A 184 -34.30 -39.81 28.59
N TYR A 185 -34.38 -39.31 27.37
CA TYR A 185 -34.12 -37.90 27.05
C TYR A 185 -34.97 -37.43 25.86
N ASP A 186 -36.04 -36.71 26.14
CA ASP A 186 -36.78 -35.93 25.13
C ASP A 186 -36.26 -34.48 25.16
N ALA A 187 -35.44 -34.12 24.19
CA ALA A 187 -34.94 -32.76 24.08
C ALA A 187 -36.03 -31.70 23.89
N ASN A 188 -37.18 -32.14 23.35
CA ASN A 188 -38.37 -31.27 23.17
C ASN A 188 -39.15 -31.04 24.46
N LYS A 189 -38.91 -31.91 25.45
CA LYS A 189 -39.55 -31.77 26.79
C LYS A 189 -38.66 -31.07 27.81
N LEU A 190 -37.39 -30.90 27.54
CA LEU A 190 -36.58 -29.97 28.31
C LEU A 190 -36.77 -28.59 27.71
N SER A 191 -37.87 -27.93 28.09
CA SER A 191 -38.01 -26.51 27.82
C SER A 191 -36.87 -25.77 28.48
N GLU A 192 -36.50 -24.64 27.91
CA GLU A 192 -35.50 -23.72 28.47
C GLU A 192 -35.82 -23.37 29.94
N ASP A 193 -37.04 -23.58 30.32
CA ASP A 193 -37.64 -23.32 31.64
C ASP A 193 -37.69 -24.55 32.57
N ASP A 194 -37.15 -25.74 32.16
CA ASP A 194 -37.19 -26.91 33.02
C ASP A 194 -36.37 -26.64 34.30
N PRO A 195 -37.01 -26.41 35.45
CA PRO A 195 -36.36 -26.11 36.72
C PRO A 195 -35.45 -27.25 37.20
N SER A 196 -35.56 -28.44 36.60
CA SER A 196 -34.76 -29.59 36.93
C SER A 196 -33.39 -29.63 36.33
N VAL A 197 -33.07 -28.81 35.29
CA VAL A 197 -31.72 -28.70 34.71
C VAL A 197 -30.92 -27.71 35.54
N LYS A 198 -29.91 -28.20 36.30
CA LYS A 198 -29.10 -27.35 37.21
C LYS A 198 -27.70 -27.11 36.77
N SER A 199 -27.14 -27.95 35.93
CA SER A 199 -25.73 -27.80 35.52
C SER A 199 -25.43 -28.48 34.16
N GLY A 200 -24.48 -27.96 33.46
CA GLY A 200 -23.86 -28.57 32.26
C GLY A 200 -22.58 -29.31 32.62
N ILE A 201 -22.26 -30.34 31.84
CA ILE A 201 -21.03 -31.11 32.00
C ILE A 201 -20.16 -30.82 30.78
N PHE A 202 -18.94 -30.40 31.02
CA PHE A 202 -17.99 -30.11 29.95
C PHE A 202 -16.81 -31.08 29.98
N THR A 203 -16.36 -31.55 28.84
CA THR A 203 -15.21 -32.44 28.69
C THR A 203 -14.16 -31.83 27.78
N THR A 204 -12.91 -32.28 27.92
CA THR A 204 -11.83 -31.89 27.01
C THR A 204 -11.08 -33.11 26.50
N ASP A 205 -10.55 -32.97 25.27
CA ASP A 205 -9.69 -34.02 24.64
C ASP A 205 -8.23 -33.96 25.18
N ASN A 206 -7.90 -32.96 26.00
CA ASN A 206 -6.55 -32.82 26.52
C ASN A 206 -6.33 -33.83 27.66
N SER A 207 -5.26 -34.60 27.57
CA SER A 207 -4.89 -35.57 28.62
C SER A 207 -4.22 -34.94 29.83
N THR A 208 -3.65 -33.75 29.67
CA THR A 208 -2.97 -33.01 30.72
C THR A 208 -3.35 -31.55 30.70
N VAL A 209 -3.48 -30.94 31.89
CA VAL A 209 -3.71 -29.51 32.06
C VAL A 209 -2.88 -29.03 33.26
N PHE A 210 -2.67 -27.74 33.40
CA PHE A 210 -2.03 -27.18 34.56
C PHE A 210 -2.96 -27.21 35.79
N ALA A 211 -2.44 -27.50 36.96
CA ALA A 211 -3.17 -27.27 38.19
C ALA A 211 -3.12 -25.77 38.54
N GLY A 212 -4.17 -25.24 39.12
CA GLY A 212 -4.26 -23.86 39.57
C GLY A 212 -5.51 -23.14 39.03
N GLU A 213 -5.46 -21.83 39.10
CA GLU A 213 -6.58 -20.97 38.76
C GLU A 213 -6.68 -20.76 37.23
N TYR A 214 -7.91 -20.78 36.73
CA TYR A 214 -8.26 -20.56 35.33
C TYR A 214 -9.27 -19.45 35.23
N ILE A 215 -9.16 -18.64 34.17
CA ILE A 215 -10.31 -17.87 33.68
C ILE A 215 -11.09 -18.77 32.74
N VAL A 216 -12.33 -18.99 33.07
CA VAL A 216 -13.28 -19.68 32.21
C VAL A 216 -14.01 -18.64 31.37
N TYR A 217 -14.13 -18.84 30.06
CA TYR A 217 -14.78 -17.88 29.20
C TYR A 217 -15.56 -18.54 28.07
N PHE A 218 -16.51 -17.81 27.54
CA PHE A 218 -17.36 -18.23 26.42
C PHE A 218 -17.63 -17.05 25.47
N PRO A 219 -17.62 -17.26 24.16
CA PRO A 219 -17.29 -18.49 23.42
C PRO A 219 -15.78 -18.79 23.40
N PHE A 220 -15.42 -20.06 23.23
CA PHE A 220 -14.01 -20.45 23.09
C PHE A 220 -13.37 -19.84 21.85
N ASN A 221 -12.16 -19.33 22.00
CA ASN A 221 -11.32 -18.89 20.89
C ASN A 221 -9.91 -19.50 21.01
N GLN A 222 -9.48 -20.17 19.95
CA GLN A 222 -8.20 -20.88 19.93
C GLN A 222 -6.99 -19.94 19.83
N GLU A 223 -7.19 -18.72 19.33
CA GLU A 223 -6.12 -17.73 19.07
C GLU A 223 -5.65 -17.02 20.35
N PHE A 224 -6.31 -17.23 21.49
CA PHE A 224 -5.91 -16.63 22.75
C PHE A 224 -4.65 -17.30 23.31
N ALA A 225 -3.50 -16.71 23.02
CA ALA A 225 -2.19 -17.21 23.47
C ALA A 225 -1.66 -16.50 24.73
N GLU A 226 -2.11 -15.27 25.00
CA GLU A 226 -1.63 -14.48 26.14
C GLU A 226 -2.75 -14.20 27.14
N ILE A 227 -2.51 -14.57 28.40
CA ILE A 227 -3.54 -14.64 29.45
C ILE A 227 -3.64 -13.36 30.29
N SER A 228 -2.71 -12.42 30.17
CA SER A 228 -2.75 -11.17 30.95
C SER A 228 -4.01 -10.34 30.67
N ASN A 229 -4.47 -10.33 29.39
CA ASN A 229 -5.66 -9.63 28.95
C ASN A 229 -6.54 -10.56 28.12
N LEU A 230 -7.57 -11.15 28.74
CA LEU A 230 -8.52 -12.00 28.04
C LEU A 230 -9.37 -11.15 27.06
N PRO A 231 -9.30 -11.35 25.75
CA PRO A 231 -10.09 -10.56 24.80
C PRO A 231 -11.55 -10.96 24.80
N ALA A 232 -12.41 -10.07 25.30
CA ALA A 232 -13.85 -10.16 25.13
C ALA A 232 -14.25 -9.70 23.73
N THR A 233 -15.03 -10.49 23.03
CA THR A 233 -15.48 -10.19 21.66
C THR A 233 -16.99 -10.10 21.57
N SER A 234 -17.48 -9.25 20.69
CA SER A 234 -18.88 -9.14 20.31
C SER A 234 -18.99 -8.82 18.82
N PRO A 235 -19.78 -9.55 18.02
CA PRO A 235 -19.95 -9.18 16.62
C PRO A 235 -20.71 -7.86 16.50
N SER A 236 -20.42 -7.11 15.44
CA SER A 236 -21.17 -5.91 15.09
C SER A 236 -22.37 -6.19 14.19
N THR A 237 -22.49 -7.41 13.66
CA THR A 237 -23.58 -7.79 12.73
C THR A 237 -24.26 -9.06 13.17
N PHE A 238 -25.60 -9.00 13.16
CA PHE A 238 -26.50 -10.09 13.55
C PHE A 238 -27.51 -10.35 12.45
N THR A 239 -28.12 -11.55 12.45
CA THR A 239 -29.23 -11.88 11.56
C THR A 239 -30.33 -12.54 12.36
N MET A 240 -31.53 -11.97 12.34
CA MET A 240 -32.69 -12.48 13.05
C MET A 240 -33.77 -12.95 12.05
N ASP A 241 -34.21 -14.19 12.21
CA ASP A 241 -35.28 -14.77 11.42
C ASP A 241 -36.59 -14.67 12.20
N VAL A 242 -37.46 -13.74 11.82
CA VAL A 242 -38.74 -13.51 12.52
C VAL A 242 -39.77 -14.61 12.29
N ALA A 243 -39.57 -15.51 11.31
CA ALA A 243 -40.38 -16.70 11.12
C ALA A 243 -40.23 -17.73 12.26
N LYS A 244 -39.09 -17.68 12.95
CA LYS A 244 -38.81 -18.54 14.09
C LYS A 244 -39.40 -17.91 15.36
N THR A 245 -40.71 -18.03 15.52
CA THR A 245 -41.45 -17.50 16.66
C THR A 245 -41.15 -18.30 17.93
N GLY A 246 -40.86 -17.63 19.03
CA GLY A 246 -40.74 -18.22 20.37
C GLY A 246 -39.48 -17.85 21.13
N ASN A 247 -38.38 -17.54 20.45
CA ASN A 247 -37.16 -17.08 21.11
C ASN A 247 -36.53 -15.86 20.39
N LEU A 248 -36.78 -14.68 20.93
CA LEU A 248 -36.31 -13.41 20.38
C LEU A 248 -34.76 -13.26 20.39
N THR A 249 -34.07 -14.14 21.12
CA THR A 249 -32.63 -14.07 21.30
C THR A 249 -31.89 -15.27 20.72
N ALA A 250 -32.57 -16.20 20.04
CA ALA A 250 -31.93 -17.40 19.48
C ALA A 250 -30.76 -17.10 18.52
N HIS A 251 -30.84 -16.03 17.76
CA HIS A 251 -29.77 -15.59 16.83
C HIS A 251 -28.55 -14.99 17.54
N LEU A 252 -28.63 -14.76 18.86
CA LEU A 252 -27.50 -14.30 19.69
C LEU A 252 -26.70 -15.45 20.31
N THR A 253 -27.13 -16.69 20.10
CA THR A 253 -26.41 -17.88 20.56
C THR A 253 -24.96 -17.85 20.07
N GLY A 254 -24.01 -18.03 20.99
CA GLY A 254 -22.58 -17.97 20.71
C GLY A 254 -21.99 -16.57 20.39
N LYS A 255 -22.80 -15.53 20.50
CA LYS A 255 -22.42 -14.15 20.18
C LYS A 255 -22.38 -13.22 21.39
N THR A 256 -22.69 -13.76 22.55
CA THR A 256 -22.54 -13.07 23.84
C THR A 256 -21.30 -13.55 24.55
N PHE A 257 -20.61 -12.67 25.25
CA PHE A 257 -19.42 -13.01 25.99
C PHE A 257 -19.70 -13.20 27.49
N ALA A 258 -19.13 -14.27 28.07
CA ALA A 258 -19.21 -14.51 29.48
C ALA A 258 -17.85 -15.00 30.02
N TYR A 259 -17.62 -14.80 31.30
CA TYR A 259 -16.38 -15.17 31.98
C TYR A 259 -16.64 -15.62 33.42
N GLY A 260 -15.66 -16.36 34.00
CA GLY A 260 -15.69 -16.81 35.37
C GLY A 260 -14.33 -17.30 35.82
N ILE A 261 -14.25 -17.83 37.00
CA ILE A 261 -13.05 -18.42 37.58
C ILE A 261 -13.30 -19.86 37.96
N ALA A 262 -12.33 -20.71 37.65
CA ALA A 262 -12.31 -22.09 38.09
C ALA A 262 -10.91 -22.44 38.62
N GLU A 263 -10.80 -23.41 39.51
CA GLU A 263 -9.54 -23.93 39.99
C GLU A 263 -9.47 -25.44 39.73
N ILE A 264 -8.37 -25.87 39.13
CA ILE A 264 -8.07 -27.28 38.93
C ILE A 264 -7.01 -27.67 39.96
N THR A 265 -7.33 -28.65 40.78
CA THR A 265 -6.46 -29.14 41.86
C THR A 265 -5.27 -29.91 41.32
N LYS A 266 -4.23 -30.13 42.12
CA LYS A 266 -3.09 -31.01 41.77
C LYS A 266 -3.50 -32.46 41.50
N GLY A 267 -4.71 -32.87 41.87
CA GLY A 267 -5.29 -34.17 41.53
C GLY A 267 -6.00 -34.20 40.19
N GLY A 268 -5.96 -33.14 39.40
CA GLY A 268 -6.60 -33.06 38.05
C GLY A 268 -8.11 -32.92 38.13
N GLN A 269 -8.65 -32.39 39.23
CA GLN A 269 -10.08 -32.19 39.42
C GLN A 269 -10.39 -30.73 39.66
N LEU A 270 -11.62 -30.28 39.36
CA LEU A 270 -12.07 -28.98 39.83
C LEU A 270 -12.16 -28.94 41.35
N ALA A 271 -11.61 -27.89 41.95
CA ALA A 271 -11.67 -27.67 43.40
C ALA A 271 -13.11 -27.52 43.84
N GLU A 272 -13.89 -26.73 43.09
CA GLU A 272 -15.32 -26.51 43.30
C GLU A 272 -15.99 -26.29 41.92
N GLY A 273 -17.33 -26.37 41.84
CA GLY A 273 -18.04 -25.96 40.64
C GLY A 273 -17.81 -24.45 40.38
N PHE A 274 -17.70 -24.06 39.16
CA PHE A 274 -17.52 -22.64 38.80
C PHE A 274 -18.81 -22.03 38.31
N SER A 275 -18.89 -20.70 38.37
CA SER A 275 -19.95 -19.92 37.76
C SER A 275 -19.38 -18.88 36.81
N THR A 276 -20.08 -18.59 35.75
CA THR A 276 -19.70 -17.51 34.82
C THR A 276 -20.68 -16.34 34.92
N GLN A 277 -20.16 -15.15 34.68
CA GLN A 277 -20.94 -13.92 34.58
C GLN A 277 -21.03 -13.53 33.13
N ASN A 278 -22.23 -13.17 32.64
CA ASN A 278 -22.33 -12.59 31.28
C ASN A 278 -21.82 -11.16 31.28
N LEU A 279 -20.85 -10.88 30.42
CA LEU A 279 -20.37 -9.53 30.20
C LEU A 279 -21.31 -8.76 29.25
N SER A 280 -21.86 -9.45 28.25
CA SER A 280 -22.68 -8.78 27.24
C SER A 280 -23.99 -8.21 27.80
N ASN A 281 -24.41 -7.10 27.19
CA ASN A 281 -25.74 -6.51 27.30
C ASN A 281 -26.62 -6.96 26.12
N ILE A 282 -27.91 -7.10 26.33
CA ILE A 282 -28.87 -7.29 25.23
C ILE A 282 -29.61 -5.98 25.01
N ILE A 283 -29.63 -5.53 23.77
CA ILE A 283 -30.36 -4.36 23.33
C ILE A 283 -31.64 -4.87 22.67
N ALA A 284 -32.79 -4.49 23.19
CA ALA A 284 -34.10 -4.83 22.63
C ALA A 284 -34.77 -3.58 22.09
N ILE A 285 -35.14 -3.59 20.81
CA ILE A 285 -35.81 -2.47 20.16
C ILE A 285 -37.22 -2.93 19.77
N LYS A 286 -38.24 -2.31 20.35
CA LYS A 286 -39.63 -2.52 19.98
C LYS A 286 -40.03 -1.52 18.90
N ILE A 287 -40.28 -2.00 17.70
CA ILE A 287 -40.68 -1.20 16.55
C ILE A 287 -42.20 -1.33 16.40
N LYS A 288 -42.91 -0.24 16.61
CA LYS A 288 -44.35 -0.14 16.36
C LYS A 288 -44.59 0.52 15.00
N ASN A 289 -45.37 -0.12 14.16
CA ASN A 289 -45.78 0.47 12.89
C ASN A 289 -47.13 1.21 13.05
N SER A 290 -47.09 2.53 12.86
CA SER A 290 -48.25 3.43 12.85
C SER A 290 -48.34 4.22 11.54
N THR A 291 -47.93 3.60 10.41
CA THR A 291 -47.84 4.27 9.11
C THR A 291 -49.08 4.11 8.23
N GLU A 292 -50.15 3.49 8.73
CA GLU A 292 -51.36 3.10 8.00
C GLU A 292 -51.15 2.03 6.92
N ASN A 293 -49.92 1.56 6.69
CA ASN A 293 -49.61 0.53 5.73
C ASN A 293 -48.60 -0.46 6.31
N SER A 294 -48.57 -1.67 5.79
CA SER A 294 -47.51 -2.64 6.12
C SER A 294 -46.16 -2.14 5.68
N GLN A 295 -45.14 -2.30 6.55
CA GLN A 295 -43.76 -1.92 6.27
C GLN A 295 -42.84 -3.13 6.22
N SER A 296 -42.05 -3.24 5.15
CA SER A 296 -41.05 -4.31 4.99
C SER A 296 -39.69 -3.81 5.42
N ILE A 297 -39.15 -4.31 6.54
CA ILE A 297 -37.91 -3.87 7.17
C ILE A 297 -36.82 -4.91 6.91
N SER A 298 -35.72 -4.50 6.30
CA SER A 298 -34.59 -5.36 5.97
C SER A 298 -33.49 -5.32 7.02
N LYS A 299 -33.24 -4.14 7.63
CA LYS A 299 -32.18 -3.96 8.63
C LYS A 299 -32.62 -2.98 9.73
N VAL A 300 -32.03 -3.19 10.90
CA VAL A 300 -32.05 -2.24 12.01
C VAL A 300 -30.63 -1.93 12.38
N ILE A 301 -30.24 -0.66 12.32
CA ILE A 301 -28.86 -0.22 12.51
C ILE A 301 -28.85 0.71 13.72
N LEU A 302 -28.15 0.32 14.78
CA LEU A 302 -27.91 1.15 15.94
C LEU A 302 -26.56 1.87 15.77
N PHE A 303 -26.58 3.16 15.96
CA PHE A 303 -25.44 4.05 15.86
C PHE A 303 -25.43 5.03 17.04
N ASP A 304 -24.29 5.37 17.60
CA ASP A 304 -24.17 6.37 18.65
C ASP A 304 -23.43 7.60 18.11
N GLU A 305 -24.18 8.63 17.74
CA GLU A 305 -23.64 9.89 17.21
C GLU A 305 -22.75 10.64 18.23
N GLY A 306 -22.86 10.32 19.50
CA GLY A 306 -22.06 10.92 20.57
C GLY A 306 -20.75 10.19 20.86
N SER A 307 -20.52 9.03 20.24
CA SER A 307 -19.34 8.21 20.45
C SER A 307 -18.39 8.29 19.26
N GLU A 308 -17.17 8.70 19.48
CA GLU A 308 -16.11 8.70 18.44
C GLU A 308 -15.66 7.29 18.06
N LYS A 309 -15.73 6.33 18.99
CA LYS A 309 -15.25 4.97 18.81
C LYS A 309 -16.37 3.97 18.43
N GLY A 310 -17.60 4.24 18.86
CA GLY A 310 -18.74 3.33 18.68
C GLY A 310 -18.73 2.15 19.66
N PHE A 311 -19.07 0.95 19.17
CA PHE A 311 -19.26 -0.26 19.96
C PHE A 311 -18.00 -1.13 19.97
N TYR A 312 -17.64 -1.68 21.13
CA TYR A 312 -16.55 -2.63 21.23
C TYR A 312 -16.87 -3.92 20.46
N THR A 313 -16.01 -4.30 19.52
CA THR A 313 -16.02 -5.62 18.89
C THR A 313 -14.98 -6.55 19.50
N SER A 314 -13.91 -5.99 20.08
CA SER A 314 -12.93 -6.72 20.89
C SER A 314 -12.32 -5.77 21.92
N VAL A 315 -12.21 -6.21 23.16
CA VAL A 315 -11.54 -5.47 24.24
C VAL A 315 -10.88 -6.44 25.21
N GLY A 316 -9.69 -6.11 25.69
CA GLY A 316 -8.99 -6.89 26.71
C GLY A 316 -9.69 -6.81 28.07
N LEU A 317 -9.77 -7.93 28.78
CA LEU A 317 -10.20 -7.97 30.16
C LEU A 317 -9.03 -8.26 31.07
N ASP A 318 -8.82 -7.44 32.08
CA ASP A 318 -7.78 -7.62 33.11
C ASP A 318 -8.05 -8.87 33.96
N ALA A 319 -7.24 -9.88 33.78
CA ALA A 319 -7.35 -11.16 34.49
C ALA A 319 -7.28 -11.00 36.01
N ASN A 320 -6.50 -10.04 36.53
CA ASN A 320 -6.40 -9.81 37.98
C ASN A 320 -7.67 -9.17 38.53
N LYS A 321 -8.29 -8.28 37.79
CA LYS A 321 -9.55 -7.65 38.19
C LYS A 321 -10.73 -8.66 38.15
N ILE A 322 -10.68 -9.64 37.23
CA ILE A 322 -11.65 -10.75 37.22
C ILE A 322 -11.60 -11.51 38.52
N SER A 323 -10.41 -11.85 39.04
CA SER A 323 -10.24 -12.52 40.32
C SER A 323 -10.71 -11.68 41.51
N GLN A 324 -10.70 -10.37 41.39
CA GLN A 324 -11.16 -9.43 42.42
C GLN A 324 -12.68 -9.15 42.32
N ASN A 325 -13.41 -9.91 41.49
CA ASN A 325 -14.85 -9.75 41.23
C ASN A 325 -15.24 -8.37 40.66
N ALA A 326 -14.34 -7.67 39.97
CA ALA A 326 -14.68 -6.48 39.23
C ALA A 326 -15.67 -6.83 38.09
N LYS A 327 -16.49 -5.86 37.67
CA LYS A 327 -17.60 -6.08 36.74
C LYS A 327 -17.63 -5.03 35.64
N GLY A 328 -18.13 -5.43 34.48
CA GLY A 328 -18.40 -4.51 33.38
C GLY A 328 -17.16 -3.81 32.87
N ARG A 329 -17.25 -2.50 32.68
CA ARG A 329 -16.15 -1.68 32.12
C ARG A 329 -14.93 -1.57 33.02
N ASP A 330 -15.06 -1.82 34.30
CA ASP A 330 -13.90 -1.83 35.22
C ASP A 330 -12.87 -2.91 34.89
N LEU A 331 -13.29 -3.94 34.15
CA LEU A 331 -12.42 -5.00 33.63
C LEU A 331 -11.61 -4.60 32.39
N TYR A 332 -11.99 -3.53 31.70
CA TYR A 332 -11.43 -3.24 30.39
C TYR A 332 -9.98 -2.76 30.48
N VAL A 333 -9.19 -3.29 29.53
CA VAL A 333 -7.84 -2.83 29.20
C VAL A 333 -7.89 -2.44 27.73
N GLU A 334 -7.96 -1.15 27.46
CA GLU A 334 -7.88 -0.63 26.09
C GLU A 334 -6.40 -0.52 25.67
N ASP A 335 -6.05 -1.19 24.62
CA ASP A 335 -4.72 -1.23 24.00
C ASP A 335 -4.81 -1.14 22.47
N ALA A 336 -3.69 -1.33 21.78
CA ALA A 336 -3.64 -1.33 20.33
C ALA A 336 -4.43 -2.48 19.65
N LYS A 337 -4.81 -3.52 20.42
CA LYS A 337 -5.62 -4.67 19.95
C LYS A 337 -7.12 -4.43 20.14
N THR A 338 -7.51 -3.38 20.84
CA THR A 338 -8.94 -3.02 21.04
C THR A 338 -9.57 -2.63 19.72
N GLN A 339 -10.70 -3.25 19.39
CA GLN A 339 -11.41 -3.01 18.14
C GLN A 339 -12.81 -2.47 18.38
N TYR A 340 -13.24 -1.63 17.48
CA TYR A 340 -14.54 -0.97 17.54
C TYR A 340 -15.29 -1.10 16.22
N SER A 341 -16.62 -1.04 16.31
CA SER A 341 -17.50 -0.80 15.16
C SER A 341 -18.33 0.44 15.42
N PRO A 342 -18.49 1.35 14.46
CA PRO A 342 -19.34 2.51 14.63
C PRO A 342 -20.81 2.14 14.81
N THR A 343 -21.23 0.98 14.30
CA THR A 343 -22.62 0.53 14.28
C THR A 343 -22.76 -0.90 14.79
N LEU A 344 -23.98 -1.19 15.31
CA LEU A 344 -24.50 -2.56 15.43
C LEU A 344 -25.60 -2.75 14.39
N ILE A 345 -25.49 -3.80 13.58
CA ILE A 345 -26.39 -4.08 12.46
C ILE A 345 -27.16 -5.35 12.73
N LEU A 346 -28.48 -5.28 12.62
CA LEU A 346 -29.34 -6.43 12.62
C LEU A 346 -30.00 -6.60 11.25
N ASN A 347 -29.62 -7.64 10.52
CA ASN A 347 -30.34 -8.06 9.33
C ASN A 347 -31.60 -8.80 9.72
N LEU A 348 -32.73 -8.44 9.14
CA LEU A 348 -34.01 -9.12 9.35
C LEU A 348 -34.33 -10.00 8.15
N LYS A 349 -34.86 -11.19 8.44
CA LYS A 349 -35.43 -12.09 7.44
C LYS A 349 -36.69 -12.77 7.98
N ASN A 350 -37.49 -13.30 7.06
CA ASN A 350 -38.67 -14.11 7.36
C ASN A 350 -38.62 -15.36 6.49
N GLY A 351 -38.02 -16.44 7.00
CA GLY A 351 -37.67 -17.60 6.21
C GLY A 351 -36.71 -17.24 5.10
N GLU A 352 -37.08 -17.43 3.83
CA GLU A 352 -36.28 -17.08 2.66
C GLU A 352 -36.39 -15.59 2.25
N THR A 353 -37.36 -14.84 2.82
CA THR A 353 -37.55 -13.42 2.50
C THR A 353 -36.54 -12.58 3.24
N PRO A 354 -35.74 -11.71 2.56
CA PRO A 354 -34.65 -10.93 3.18
C PRO A 354 -35.17 -9.66 3.89
N TYR A 355 -36.37 -9.69 4.42
CA TYR A 355 -36.98 -8.65 5.25
C TYR A 355 -38.11 -9.22 6.12
N ALA A 356 -38.41 -8.50 7.18
CA ALA A 356 -39.59 -8.73 8.03
C ALA A 356 -40.72 -7.76 7.68
N THR A 357 -41.95 -8.21 7.58
CA THR A 357 -43.10 -7.34 7.34
C THR A 357 -43.84 -7.07 8.66
N ILE A 358 -43.96 -5.81 9.02
CA ILE A 358 -44.72 -5.35 10.19
C ILE A 358 -46.00 -4.70 9.67
N ASN A 359 -47.13 -5.32 9.94
CA ASN A 359 -48.46 -4.79 9.56
C ASN A 359 -48.75 -3.50 10.34
N ASP A 360 -49.68 -2.69 9.81
CA ASP A 360 -50.09 -1.49 10.52
C ASP A 360 -50.65 -1.82 11.92
N SER A 361 -50.38 -0.93 12.86
CA SER A 361 -50.73 -1.05 14.27
C SER A 361 -50.16 -2.27 15.01
N LYS A 362 -49.14 -2.97 14.39
CA LYS A 362 -48.45 -4.10 15.02
C LYS A 362 -47.04 -3.69 15.46
N GLU A 363 -46.49 -4.51 16.35
CA GLU A 363 -45.15 -4.34 16.92
C GLU A 363 -44.27 -5.53 16.57
N GLN A 364 -43.01 -5.26 16.38
CA GLN A 364 -41.93 -6.25 16.23
C GLN A 364 -40.82 -5.92 17.23
N ILE A 365 -40.46 -6.87 18.05
CA ILE A 365 -39.28 -6.75 18.90
C ILE A 365 -38.08 -7.37 18.18
N VAL A 366 -36.99 -6.65 18.17
CA VAL A 366 -35.69 -7.11 17.62
C VAL A 366 -34.62 -6.96 18.68
N THR A 367 -33.61 -7.83 18.64
CA THR A 367 -32.58 -7.86 19.67
C THR A 367 -31.16 -7.90 19.07
N LEU A 368 -30.24 -7.26 19.77
CA LEU A 368 -28.81 -7.18 19.47
C LEU A 368 -28.01 -7.47 20.75
N ALA A 369 -26.76 -7.80 20.64
CA ALA A 369 -25.86 -7.91 21.79
C ALA A 369 -24.74 -6.87 21.67
N ALA A 370 -24.28 -6.37 22.81
CA ALA A 370 -23.13 -5.46 22.86
C ALA A 370 -22.31 -5.71 24.12
N LEU A 371 -21.02 -5.42 24.08
CA LEU A 371 -20.21 -5.29 25.28
C LEU A 371 -20.59 -4.00 26.04
N PRO A 372 -20.42 -3.94 27.38
CA PRO A 372 -20.78 -2.79 28.18
C PRO A 372 -20.16 -1.49 27.69
N LEU A 373 -20.98 -0.48 27.52
CA LEU A 373 -20.59 0.89 27.19
C LEU A 373 -21.71 1.87 27.58
N GLU A 374 -21.47 3.15 27.44
CA GLU A 374 -22.47 4.18 27.64
C GLU A 374 -22.90 4.76 26.29
N LEU A 375 -24.19 4.70 26.01
CA LEU A 375 -24.76 5.34 24.83
C LEU A 375 -25.02 6.82 25.14
N VAL A 376 -24.36 7.70 24.39
CA VAL A 376 -24.40 9.16 24.62
C VAL A 376 -25.48 9.83 23.79
N LYS A 377 -25.51 9.57 22.50
CA LYS A 377 -26.54 10.07 21.57
C LYS A 377 -26.93 8.97 20.57
N PRO A 378 -27.56 7.90 21.08
CA PRO A 378 -27.90 6.78 20.24
C PRO A 378 -29.04 7.13 19.26
N VAL A 379 -28.86 6.64 18.03
CA VAL A 379 -29.88 6.69 16.98
C VAL A 379 -30.08 5.31 16.38
N VAL A 380 -31.26 5.03 15.91
CA VAL A 380 -31.57 3.83 15.15
C VAL A 380 -32.01 4.19 13.75
N TYR A 381 -31.41 3.55 12.76
CA TYR A 381 -31.87 3.60 11.39
C TYR A 381 -32.66 2.32 11.10
N ILE A 382 -33.90 2.49 10.68
CA ILE A 382 -34.74 1.40 10.24
C ILE A 382 -34.76 1.39 8.72
N MET A 383 -34.09 0.40 8.15
CA MET A 383 -33.94 0.26 6.70
C MET A 383 -35.05 -0.61 6.15
N PHE A 384 -35.74 -0.09 5.17
CA PHE A 384 -36.80 -0.81 4.46
C PHE A 384 -36.24 -1.70 3.34
N SER A 385 -37.10 -2.51 2.74
CA SER A 385 -36.68 -3.38 1.61
C SER A 385 -36.30 -2.60 0.35
N ASP A 386 -36.72 -1.31 0.23
CA ASP A 386 -36.27 -0.39 -0.83
C ASP A 386 -34.89 0.20 -0.58
N GLY A 387 -34.22 -0.12 0.54
CA GLY A 387 -32.89 0.37 0.90
C GLY A 387 -32.85 1.79 1.50
N LEU A 388 -34.00 2.43 1.64
CA LEU A 388 -34.09 3.72 2.33
C LEU A 388 -34.34 3.53 3.82
N CYS A 389 -33.87 4.46 4.63
CA CYS A 389 -33.93 4.41 6.09
C CYS A 389 -34.76 5.54 6.68
N VAL A 390 -35.44 5.24 7.78
CA VAL A 390 -35.93 6.22 8.71
C VAL A 390 -35.01 6.29 9.92
N LYS A 391 -34.55 7.47 10.27
CA LYS A 391 -33.77 7.76 11.47
C LYS A 391 -34.65 8.06 12.65
N LYS A 392 -34.40 7.44 13.81
CA LYS A 392 -35.05 7.73 15.07
C LYS A 392 -34.00 7.92 16.16
N GLU A 393 -34.15 8.96 16.94
CA GLU A 393 -33.36 9.19 18.14
C GLU A 393 -33.82 8.26 19.26
N LEU A 394 -32.87 7.75 20.03
CA LEU A 394 -33.09 6.91 21.19
C LEU A 394 -32.64 7.65 22.46
N GLU A 395 -33.13 7.20 23.59
CA GLU A 395 -32.72 7.71 24.88
C GLU A 395 -31.27 7.25 25.21
N ALA A 396 -30.42 8.17 25.65
CA ALA A 396 -29.11 7.85 26.17
C ALA A 396 -29.20 6.98 27.43
N LYS A 397 -28.47 5.87 27.47
CA LYS A 397 -28.43 4.98 28.64
C LYS A 397 -27.21 4.08 28.64
N PRO A 398 -26.77 3.63 29.84
CA PRO A 398 -25.67 2.66 29.94
C PRO A 398 -26.12 1.27 29.49
N LEU A 399 -25.28 0.59 28.76
CA LEU A 399 -25.37 -0.84 28.47
C LEU A 399 -24.60 -1.61 29.57
N ASN A 400 -25.33 -2.05 30.59
CA ASN A 400 -24.71 -2.75 31.72
C ASN A 400 -24.65 -4.27 31.47
N PRO A 401 -23.66 -4.97 32.07
CA PRO A 401 -23.54 -6.42 31.95
C PRO A 401 -24.82 -7.14 32.43
N SER A 402 -25.16 -8.21 31.74
CA SER A 402 -26.30 -9.09 32.13
C SER A 402 -27.66 -8.38 32.20
N VAL A 403 -27.85 -7.28 31.51
CA VAL A 403 -29.11 -6.49 31.51
C VAL A 403 -29.65 -6.36 30.10
N VAL A 404 -30.97 -6.25 29.98
CA VAL A 404 -31.64 -5.87 28.72
C VAL A 404 -31.88 -4.37 28.69
N ALA A 405 -31.26 -3.69 27.71
CA ALA A 405 -31.57 -2.29 27.43
C ALA A 405 -32.73 -2.21 26.41
N GLY A 406 -33.91 -1.80 26.86
CA GLY A 406 -35.10 -1.73 26.03
C GLY A 406 -35.28 -0.33 25.43
N PHE A 407 -35.65 -0.24 24.15
CA PHE A 407 -35.99 0.98 23.42
C PHE A 407 -37.33 0.84 22.72
N ASN A 408 -38.16 1.90 22.71
CA ASN A 408 -39.39 1.96 21.97
C ASN A 408 -39.23 2.89 20.76
N VAL A 409 -39.63 2.42 19.60
CA VAL A 409 -39.56 3.17 18.35
C VAL A 409 -40.93 3.08 17.67
N GLU A 410 -41.52 4.23 17.34
CA GLU A 410 -42.75 4.31 16.56
C GLU A 410 -42.43 4.86 15.17
N LEU A 411 -42.81 4.10 14.14
CA LEU A 411 -42.79 4.53 12.75
C LEU A 411 -44.13 5.21 12.43
N LYS A 412 -44.11 6.46 12.04
CA LYS A 412 -45.26 7.25 11.67
C LYS A 412 -45.28 7.54 10.18
N LYS A 413 -46.43 7.92 9.64
CA LYS A 413 -46.61 8.23 8.23
C LYS A 413 -45.71 9.37 7.75
N GLU A 414 -45.50 10.40 8.56
CA GLU A 414 -44.60 11.53 8.26
C GLU A 414 -43.13 11.12 8.13
N ASP A 415 -42.67 10.08 8.82
CA ASP A 415 -41.28 9.60 8.74
C ASP A 415 -40.98 9.08 7.34
N LEU A 416 -41.97 8.51 6.66
CA LEU A 416 -41.77 7.95 5.32
C LEU A 416 -41.43 9.02 4.26
N ASN A 417 -41.74 10.29 4.58
CA ASN A 417 -41.39 11.42 3.70
C ASN A 417 -39.94 11.87 3.84
N ASN A 418 -39.26 11.46 4.89
CA ASN A 418 -37.89 11.88 5.24
C ASN A 418 -36.91 10.70 5.23
N LYS A 419 -37.09 9.75 4.33
CA LYS A 419 -36.20 8.62 4.17
C LYS A 419 -34.85 9.06 3.62
N VAL A 420 -33.77 8.48 4.15
CA VAL A 420 -32.39 8.72 3.75
C VAL A 420 -31.73 7.43 3.26
N SER A 421 -30.72 7.54 2.42
CA SER A 421 -29.91 6.40 1.99
C SER A 421 -28.74 6.21 2.96
N ILE A 422 -28.67 5.04 3.60
CA ILE A 422 -27.61 4.69 4.55
C ILE A 422 -26.78 3.53 4.01
N VAL A 423 -25.48 3.64 4.16
CA VAL A 423 -24.50 2.65 3.70
C VAL A 423 -23.71 2.10 4.88
N VAL A 424 -23.71 0.78 5.00
CA VAL A 424 -22.99 0.03 6.02
C VAL A 424 -22.14 -1.11 5.42
N ASP A 425 -22.36 -1.42 4.14
CA ASP A 425 -21.64 -2.45 3.38
C ASP A 425 -21.76 -2.17 1.88
N THR A 426 -21.04 -2.94 1.05
CA THR A 426 -21.09 -2.81 -0.42
C THR A 426 -22.51 -2.95 -0.97
N LYS A 427 -23.29 -3.87 -0.43
CA LYS A 427 -24.63 -4.14 -0.91
C LYS A 427 -25.56 -2.94 -0.69
N THR A 428 -25.52 -2.35 0.49
CA THR A 428 -26.29 -1.13 0.79
C THR A 428 -25.77 0.08 0.00
N PHE A 429 -24.47 0.14 -0.29
CA PHE A 429 -23.90 1.16 -1.16
C PHE A 429 -24.48 1.08 -2.57
N LEU A 430 -24.50 -0.11 -3.17
CA LEU A 430 -25.08 -0.32 -4.50
C LEU A 430 -26.58 -0.02 -4.53
N GLN A 431 -27.31 -0.40 -3.49
CA GLN A 431 -28.74 -0.08 -3.38
C GLN A 431 -28.98 1.43 -3.27
N ALA A 432 -28.15 2.13 -2.48
CA ALA A 432 -28.23 3.58 -2.35
C ALA A 432 -27.93 4.29 -3.69
N TRP A 433 -26.96 3.78 -4.45
CA TRP A 433 -26.67 4.28 -5.78
C TRP A 433 -27.81 4.05 -6.77
N ALA A 434 -28.42 2.84 -6.75
CA ALA A 434 -29.61 2.52 -7.53
C ALA A 434 -30.78 3.45 -7.20
N ASN A 435 -31.05 3.67 -5.93
CA ASN A 435 -32.10 4.58 -5.46
C ASN A 435 -31.84 6.03 -5.94
N ALA A 436 -30.57 6.48 -5.94
CA ALA A 436 -30.20 7.78 -6.47
C ALA A 436 -30.46 7.87 -7.99
N TRP A 437 -30.13 6.80 -8.73
CA TRP A 437 -30.36 6.72 -10.16
C TRP A 437 -31.84 6.75 -10.53
N ASP A 438 -32.67 5.97 -9.84
CA ASP A 438 -34.10 5.82 -10.09
C ASP A 438 -34.94 6.96 -9.46
N ALA A 439 -34.33 7.86 -8.70
CA ALA A 439 -35.00 8.99 -8.10
C ALA A 439 -35.71 9.85 -9.16
N PRO A 440 -36.91 10.38 -8.93
CA PRO A 440 -37.65 11.21 -9.87
C PRO A 440 -36.80 12.38 -10.41
N ALA A 441 -37.08 12.83 -11.62
CA ALA A 441 -36.34 13.94 -12.25
C ALA A 441 -36.45 15.27 -11.47
N THR A 442 -37.44 15.40 -10.60
CA THR A 442 -37.59 16.54 -9.67
C THR A 442 -36.56 16.55 -8.54
N VAL A 443 -36.01 15.37 -8.21
CA VAL A 443 -34.91 15.24 -7.24
C VAL A 443 -33.62 15.55 -7.94
N LYS A 444 -32.96 16.63 -7.57
CA LYS A 444 -31.67 17.07 -8.17
C LYS A 444 -30.48 16.59 -7.38
N ASP A 445 -30.61 16.52 -6.06
CA ASP A 445 -29.54 16.23 -5.11
C ASP A 445 -29.89 15.00 -4.28
N VAL A 446 -28.96 14.07 -4.16
CA VAL A 446 -29.11 12.85 -3.34
C VAL A 446 -27.93 12.75 -2.41
N THR A 447 -28.22 12.46 -1.15
CA THR A 447 -27.19 12.17 -0.13
C THR A 447 -27.18 10.69 0.18
N ILE A 448 -25.98 10.11 0.16
CA ILE A 448 -25.67 8.75 0.60
C ILE A 448 -24.81 8.88 1.87
N GLU A 449 -25.32 8.41 2.99
CA GLU A 449 -24.66 8.56 4.29
C GLU A 449 -24.02 7.24 4.73
N THR A 450 -22.72 7.24 5.01
CA THR A 450 -21.97 6.09 5.52
C THR A 450 -21.94 6.10 7.04
N LEU A 451 -22.16 4.94 7.66
CA LEU A 451 -22.14 4.77 9.11
C LEU A 451 -20.92 3.97 9.61
N GLY A 452 -19.90 3.85 8.79
CA GLY A 452 -18.67 3.13 9.12
C GLY A 452 -17.77 2.90 7.91
N ASN A 453 -16.72 2.13 8.10
CA ASN A 453 -15.82 1.74 7.01
C ASN A 453 -16.54 0.85 6.00
N ILE A 454 -16.44 1.20 4.74
CA ILE A 454 -17.01 0.43 3.62
C ILE A 454 -15.85 -0.18 2.83
N THR A 455 -15.66 -1.47 2.97
CA THR A 455 -14.74 -2.22 2.10
C THR A 455 -15.54 -2.83 0.96
N PHE A 456 -15.25 -2.41 -0.27
CA PHE A 456 -15.96 -2.89 -1.45
C PHE A 456 -15.68 -4.37 -1.68
N ASN A 457 -16.72 -5.13 -2.03
CA ASN A 457 -16.63 -6.57 -2.27
C ASN A 457 -16.90 -6.86 -3.75
N SER A 458 -15.95 -7.50 -4.42
CA SER A 458 -16.07 -7.86 -5.84
C SER A 458 -17.28 -8.73 -6.15
N LYS A 459 -17.64 -9.64 -5.24
CA LYS A 459 -18.84 -10.51 -5.42
C LYS A 459 -20.14 -9.69 -5.41
N ASP A 460 -20.26 -8.74 -4.49
CA ASP A 460 -21.44 -7.88 -4.41
C ASP A 460 -21.47 -6.87 -5.56
N MET A 461 -20.33 -6.33 -5.97
CA MET A 461 -20.22 -5.45 -7.12
C MET A 461 -20.63 -6.12 -8.44
N VAL A 462 -20.52 -7.43 -8.52
CA VAL A 462 -20.89 -8.25 -9.70
C VAL A 462 -22.35 -8.70 -9.66
N SER A 463 -22.92 -8.90 -8.47
CA SER A 463 -24.19 -9.65 -8.29
C SER A 463 -25.47 -8.83 -8.47
N HIS A 464 -25.39 -7.50 -8.52
CA HIS A 464 -26.58 -6.67 -8.68
C HIS A 464 -26.96 -6.44 -10.15
N GLY A 465 -27.66 -7.43 -10.70
CA GLY A 465 -28.24 -7.38 -12.03
C GLY A 465 -29.72 -7.00 -12.02
N THR A 466 -30.04 -5.73 -12.09
CA THR A 466 -31.37 -5.21 -12.47
C THR A 466 -31.17 -4.02 -13.39
N SER A 467 -32.03 -3.03 -13.47
CA SER A 467 -31.94 -1.89 -14.41
C SER A 467 -30.61 -1.15 -14.48
N LEU A 468 -29.66 -1.46 -13.58
CA LEU A 468 -28.29 -0.95 -13.56
C LEU A 468 -27.23 -1.96 -14.09
N THR A 469 -27.64 -3.05 -14.73
CA THR A 469 -26.74 -4.12 -15.22
C THR A 469 -25.64 -3.61 -16.17
N GLU A 470 -25.92 -2.62 -16.98
CA GLU A 470 -24.90 -1.97 -17.80
C GLU A 470 -23.88 -1.18 -16.96
N THR A 471 -24.22 -0.85 -15.73
CA THR A 471 -23.47 0.05 -14.85
C THR A 471 -22.62 -0.71 -13.84
N PHE A 472 -23.03 -1.92 -13.44
CA PHE A 472 -22.43 -2.67 -12.33
C PHE A 472 -21.83 -4.02 -12.72
N ASP A 473 -21.99 -4.50 -13.94
CA ASP A 473 -21.40 -5.77 -14.36
C ASP A 473 -19.89 -5.60 -14.61
N LEU A 474 -19.12 -5.69 -13.55
CA LEU A 474 -17.66 -5.64 -13.60
C LEU A 474 -17.04 -6.89 -14.23
N SER A 475 -17.81 -7.98 -14.43
CA SER A 475 -17.31 -9.24 -15.01
C SER A 475 -17.20 -9.21 -16.52
N LYS A 476 -17.89 -8.28 -17.18
CA LYS A 476 -18.04 -8.24 -18.67
C LYS A 476 -17.47 -7.00 -19.33
N LYS A 477 -16.54 -6.29 -18.89
CA LYS A 477 -16.07 -4.94 -19.16
C LYS A 477 -16.81 -3.94 -18.27
N PRO A 478 -16.13 -3.35 -17.31
CA PRO A 478 -16.77 -2.44 -16.38
C PRO A 478 -17.30 -1.22 -17.15
N ASN A 479 -18.61 -1.19 -17.36
CA ASN A 479 -19.27 -0.05 -17.98
C ASN A 479 -19.33 1.18 -17.08
N GLY A 480 -18.94 0.99 -15.82
CA GLY A 480 -18.88 2.03 -14.81
C GLY A 480 -20.24 2.35 -14.16
N MET A 481 -20.17 2.86 -12.96
CA MET A 481 -21.35 3.36 -12.23
C MET A 481 -21.71 4.74 -12.77
N LEU A 482 -22.82 4.87 -13.45
CA LEU A 482 -23.32 6.13 -14.00
C LEU A 482 -24.05 6.94 -12.93
N PHE A 483 -23.98 8.26 -13.00
CA PHE A 483 -24.79 9.15 -12.19
C PHE A 483 -25.47 10.23 -13.07
N ASN A 484 -26.73 10.54 -12.72
CA ASN A 484 -27.60 11.50 -13.39
C ASN A 484 -28.21 12.52 -12.43
N LYS A 485 -27.69 12.56 -11.19
CA LYS A 485 -28.03 13.48 -10.10
C LYS A 485 -26.75 14.00 -9.49
N ASN A 486 -26.80 15.09 -8.77
CA ASN A 486 -25.75 15.42 -7.84
C ASN A 486 -25.81 14.39 -6.70
N ILE A 487 -24.71 13.68 -6.47
CA ILE A 487 -24.62 12.68 -5.42
C ILE A 487 -23.56 13.14 -4.43
N THR A 488 -23.92 13.21 -3.17
CA THR A 488 -22.97 13.45 -2.08
C THR A 488 -22.85 12.18 -1.24
N ILE A 489 -21.67 11.59 -1.21
CA ILE A 489 -21.33 10.49 -0.31
C ILE A 489 -20.61 11.10 0.88
N LYS A 490 -21.21 10.97 2.08
CA LYS A 490 -20.66 11.55 3.30
C LYS A 490 -20.95 10.67 4.52
N GLY A 491 -20.41 11.04 5.66
CA GLY A 491 -20.61 10.35 6.93
C GLY A 491 -19.30 9.91 7.54
N ILE A 492 -19.33 8.83 8.31
CA ILE A 492 -18.14 8.34 8.99
C ILE A 492 -17.52 7.14 8.25
N GLY A 493 -16.25 6.92 8.51
CA GLY A 493 -15.49 5.78 7.99
C GLY A 493 -14.88 6.02 6.62
N THR A 494 -14.08 5.06 6.23
CA THR A 494 -13.24 5.07 5.03
C THR A 494 -13.88 4.20 3.94
N LEU A 495 -13.80 4.66 2.70
CA LEU A 495 -14.14 3.86 1.52
C LEU A 495 -12.89 3.11 1.07
N THR A 496 -12.84 1.80 1.27
CA THR A 496 -11.70 0.95 0.89
C THR A 496 -12.02 0.21 -0.39
N ILE A 497 -11.13 0.34 -1.37
CA ILE A 497 -11.18 -0.36 -2.66
C ILE A 497 -10.12 -1.46 -2.63
N PRO A 498 -10.49 -2.73 -2.38
CA PRO A 498 -9.56 -3.84 -2.32
C PRO A 498 -8.85 -4.11 -3.65
N ALA A 499 -7.81 -4.89 -3.59
CA ALA A 499 -6.94 -5.22 -4.72
C ALA A 499 -7.65 -5.87 -5.93
N ASP A 500 -8.76 -6.56 -5.70
CA ASP A 500 -9.55 -7.23 -6.75
C ASP A 500 -10.73 -6.39 -7.27
N VAL A 501 -10.87 -5.16 -6.79
CA VAL A 501 -12.01 -4.27 -7.08
C VAL A 501 -11.58 -3.09 -7.95
N THR A 502 -12.36 -2.83 -9.00
CA THR A 502 -12.31 -1.57 -9.74
C THR A 502 -13.61 -0.79 -9.51
N TRP A 503 -13.53 0.31 -8.79
CA TRP A 503 -14.64 1.23 -8.67
C TRP A 503 -14.54 2.28 -9.77
N TYR A 504 -15.38 2.11 -10.80
CA TYR A 504 -15.40 2.97 -11.98
C TYR A 504 -16.66 3.82 -12.01
N VAL A 505 -16.54 5.14 -11.95
CA VAL A 505 -17.64 6.10 -11.92
C VAL A 505 -17.61 7.02 -13.14
N LYS A 506 -18.78 7.23 -13.74
CA LYS A 506 -18.94 8.02 -14.97
C LYS A 506 -20.03 9.07 -14.84
N GLY A 507 -19.72 10.29 -15.24
CA GLY A 507 -20.73 11.28 -15.58
C GLY A 507 -21.44 10.95 -16.91
N ARG A 508 -22.67 11.46 -17.07
CA ARG A 508 -23.54 11.05 -18.18
C ARG A 508 -24.20 12.19 -18.95
N GLU A 509 -24.17 13.41 -18.47
CA GLU A 509 -24.96 14.51 -19.02
C GLU A 509 -24.51 14.91 -20.42
N ASP A 510 -25.47 15.38 -21.24
CA ASP A 510 -25.23 15.70 -22.67
C ASP A 510 -24.55 17.06 -22.87
N SER A 511 -24.56 17.93 -21.85
CA SER A 511 -23.93 19.23 -21.92
C SER A 511 -23.17 19.59 -20.64
N LYS A 512 -22.14 20.42 -20.77
CA LYS A 512 -21.36 20.93 -19.63
C LYS A 512 -22.24 21.74 -18.66
N ALA A 513 -23.27 22.44 -19.17
CA ALA A 513 -24.15 23.24 -18.31
C ALA A 513 -25.08 22.38 -17.44
N GLU A 514 -25.35 21.14 -17.86
CA GLU A 514 -26.18 20.18 -17.13
C GLU A 514 -25.36 19.17 -16.33
N ALA A 515 -24.02 19.24 -16.41
CA ALA A 515 -23.14 18.30 -15.72
C ALA A 515 -23.47 18.21 -14.24
N LYS A 516 -23.68 16.99 -13.76
CA LYS A 516 -23.90 16.69 -12.35
C LYS A 516 -22.58 16.47 -11.64
N THR A 517 -22.58 16.63 -10.33
CA THR A 517 -21.40 16.49 -9.50
C THR A 517 -21.53 15.28 -8.58
N LEU A 518 -20.53 14.41 -8.60
CA LEU A 518 -20.30 13.44 -7.55
C LEU A 518 -19.35 14.05 -6.51
N THR A 519 -19.84 14.22 -5.30
CA THR A 519 -19.04 14.68 -4.15
C THR A 519 -18.76 13.50 -3.23
N ILE A 520 -17.50 13.32 -2.82
CA ILE A 520 -17.08 12.31 -1.85
C ILE A 520 -16.38 13.02 -0.70
N GLU A 521 -17.00 12.95 0.47
CA GLU A 521 -16.47 13.55 1.71
C GLU A 521 -15.69 12.51 2.56
N ASN A 522 -15.90 11.21 2.30
CA ASN A 522 -15.23 10.14 3.03
C ASN A 522 -13.79 9.93 2.56
N PRO A 523 -12.84 9.65 3.47
CA PRO A 523 -11.50 9.21 3.11
C PRO A 523 -11.53 7.96 2.22
N ILE A 524 -10.60 7.88 1.27
CA ILE A 524 -10.51 6.78 0.32
C ILE A 524 -9.18 6.06 0.49
N VAL A 525 -9.22 4.73 0.56
CA VAL A 525 -8.04 3.85 0.53
C VAL A 525 -8.15 2.92 -0.67
N ILE A 526 -7.11 2.90 -1.51
CA ILE A 526 -7.01 2.01 -2.67
C ILE A 526 -5.91 0.99 -2.35
N GLU A 527 -6.26 -0.29 -2.24
CA GLU A 527 -5.33 -1.35 -1.83
C GLU A 527 -4.63 -2.03 -3.02
N ASN A 528 -3.55 -2.71 -2.71
CA ASN A 528 -2.79 -3.56 -3.64
C ASN A 528 -2.50 -4.90 -2.94
N ALA A 529 -2.55 -6.02 -3.67
CA ALA A 529 -2.31 -7.36 -3.13
C ALA A 529 -1.25 -8.16 -3.91
N GLY A 530 -0.50 -7.55 -4.83
CA GLY A 530 0.51 -8.28 -5.60
C GLY A 530 1.46 -7.41 -6.41
N CYS A 531 2.70 -7.83 -6.48
CA CYS A 531 3.65 -7.25 -7.44
C CYS A 531 3.15 -7.45 -8.88
N CYS A 532 3.41 -6.50 -9.77
CA CYS A 532 3.21 -6.58 -11.21
C CYS A 532 1.79 -6.31 -11.76
N GLY A 533 0.93 -5.60 -11.02
CA GLY A 533 -0.25 -4.93 -11.61
C GLY A 533 -1.47 -5.80 -11.94
N THR A 534 -1.50 -7.08 -11.58
CA THR A 534 -2.62 -7.97 -11.90
C THR A 534 -3.72 -7.99 -10.84
N ASN A 535 -3.38 -7.69 -9.58
CA ASN A 535 -4.33 -7.64 -8.45
C ASN A 535 -4.24 -6.29 -7.74
N THR A 536 -4.59 -5.23 -8.44
CA THR A 536 -4.50 -3.85 -7.95
C THR A 536 -5.89 -3.26 -7.84
N GLY A 537 -6.26 -2.78 -6.67
CA GLY A 537 -7.47 -1.97 -6.48
C GLY A 537 -7.40 -0.71 -7.32
N ARG A 538 -8.53 -0.28 -7.88
CA ARG A 538 -8.57 0.87 -8.77
C ARG A 538 -9.77 1.77 -8.50
N LEU A 539 -9.49 3.05 -8.36
CA LEU A 539 -10.51 4.10 -8.46
C LEU A 539 -10.38 4.76 -9.83
N VAL A 540 -11.43 4.71 -10.61
CA VAL A 540 -11.48 5.31 -11.95
C VAL A 540 -12.59 6.35 -11.99
N LEU A 541 -12.20 7.61 -12.10
CA LEU A 541 -13.09 8.76 -12.24
C LEU A 541 -13.03 9.25 -13.69
N GLY A 542 -14.15 9.19 -14.37
CA GLY A 542 -14.19 9.59 -15.79
C GLY A 542 -15.60 9.97 -16.25
N ASN A 543 -15.77 10.19 -17.52
CA ASN A 543 -17.06 10.51 -18.11
C ASN A 543 -17.33 9.56 -19.29
N LYS A 544 -18.61 9.24 -19.54
CA LYS A 544 -18.97 8.50 -20.74
C LYS A 544 -18.53 9.30 -21.97
N GLU A 545 -18.25 8.61 -23.08
CA GLU A 545 -17.85 9.27 -24.33
C GLU A 545 -18.84 10.39 -24.73
N ASP A 546 -18.28 11.56 -25.04
CA ASP A 546 -19.02 12.78 -25.33
C ASP A 546 -20.04 13.23 -24.27
N LYS A 547 -19.84 12.82 -23.01
CA LYS A 547 -20.67 13.18 -21.87
C LYS A 547 -19.89 14.02 -20.85
N PHE A 548 -20.62 14.64 -19.95
CA PHE A 548 -20.11 15.55 -18.94
C PHE A 548 -20.50 15.09 -17.52
N GLY A 549 -19.60 15.32 -16.59
CA GLY A 549 -19.81 15.11 -15.16
C GLY A 549 -18.63 15.68 -14.38
N ASN A 550 -18.90 16.17 -13.19
CA ASN A 550 -17.90 16.74 -12.30
C ASN A 550 -17.68 15.84 -11.10
N PHE A 551 -16.48 15.86 -10.58
CA PHE A 551 -16.07 15.07 -9.41
C PHE A 551 -15.42 16.00 -8.39
N LEU A 552 -15.88 15.91 -7.15
CA LEU A 552 -15.36 16.65 -6.02
C LEU A 552 -15.02 15.68 -4.90
N ILE A 553 -13.74 15.49 -4.64
CA ILE A 553 -13.23 14.63 -3.57
C ILE A 553 -12.73 15.57 -2.47
N GLN A 554 -13.42 15.60 -1.35
CA GLN A 554 -13.15 16.55 -0.27
C GLN A 554 -12.22 16.01 0.81
N SER A 555 -12.05 14.70 0.84
CA SER A 555 -11.20 14.02 1.82
C SER A 555 -9.90 13.49 1.23
N ASP A 556 -9.02 13.02 2.10
CA ASP A 556 -7.75 12.43 1.73
C ASP A 556 -7.90 11.11 0.99
N ILE A 557 -6.96 10.85 0.08
CA ILE A 557 -6.82 9.58 -0.63
C ILE A 557 -5.48 8.95 -0.27
N LYS A 558 -5.51 7.67 0.20
CA LYS A 558 -4.32 6.82 0.32
C LYS A 558 -4.33 5.78 -0.80
N ASN A 559 -3.43 5.95 -1.75
CA ASN A 559 -3.34 5.09 -2.91
C ASN A 559 -2.15 4.13 -2.78
N TYR A 560 -2.43 2.85 -2.59
CA TYR A 560 -1.46 1.74 -2.72
C TYR A 560 -1.61 1.02 -4.06
N GLY A 561 -2.69 1.28 -4.81
CA GLY A 561 -3.04 0.66 -6.07
C GLY A 561 -3.01 1.62 -7.25
N GLY A 562 -4.17 1.88 -7.86
CA GLY A 562 -4.31 2.74 -9.03
C GLY A 562 -5.41 3.80 -8.91
N LEU A 563 -5.03 5.06 -9.01
CA LEU A 563 -5.96 6.19 -9.12
C LEU A 563 -5.94 6.73 -10.57
N TYR A 564 -7.06 6.64 -11.26
CA TYR A 564 -7.21 7.04 -12.66
C TYR A 564 -8.24 8.18 -12.75
N VAL A 565 -7.83 9.35 -13.19
CA VAL A 565 -8.65 10.56 -13.18
C VAL A 565 -8.76 11.15 -14.59
N GLY A 566 -9.97 11.37 -15.04
CA GLY A 566 -10.25 11.99 -16.36
C GLY A 566 -9.90 11.13 -17.57
N VAL A 567 -9.63 9.86 -17.38
CA VAL A 567 -8.98 8.95 -18.35
C VAL A 567 -9.86 8.50 -19.54
N ASN A 568 -11.05 9.07 -19.69
CA ASN A 568 -12.02 8.69 -20.73
C ASN A 568 -12.18 9.77 -21.82
N ASN A 569 -13.04 9.48 -22.82
CA ASN A 569 -13.34 10.39 -23.91
C ASN A 569 -14.27 11.56 -23.54
N GLY A 570 -14.91 11.54 -22.37
CA GLY A 570 -15.77 12.63 -21.91
C GLY A 570 -14.98 13.74 -21.22
N THR A 571 -15.63 14.88 -21.01
CA THR A 571 -15.02 16.07 -20.41
C THR A 571 -15.60 16.35 -19.03
N GLY A 572 -14.77 16.80 -18.09
CA GLY A 572 -15.21 17.16 -16.76
C GLY A 572 -14.18 17.91 -15.96
N THR A 573 -14.66 18.42 -14.82
CA THR A 573 -13.80 19.01 -13.79
C THR A 573 -13.63 17.97 -12.66
N TYR A 574 -12.40 17.77 -12.26
CA TYR A 574 -12.03 16.85 -11.19
C TYR A 574 -11.30 17.65 -10.11
N THR A 575 -11.94 17.84 -8.96
CA THR A 575 -11.40 18.63 -7.86
C THR A 575 -11.12 17.73 -6.68
N PHE A 576 -9.90 17.81 -6.16
CA PHE A 576 -9.46 17.15 -4.94
C PHE A 576 -9.15 18.24 -3.91
N GLU A 577 -9.85 18.23 -2.79
CA GLU A 577 -9.67 19.19 -1.70
C GLU A 577 -8.82 18.62 -0.56
N GLY A 578 -8.74 17.29 -0.43
CA GLY A 578 -7.86 16.57 0.49
C GLY A 578 -6.48 16.27 -0.10
N ASN A 579 -5.60 15.73 0.73
CA ASN A 579 -4.27 15.28 0.35
C ASN A 579 -4.36 13.96 -0.44
N ILE A 580 -3.40 13.76 -1.33
CA ILE A 580 -3.24 12.49 -2.04
C ILE A 580 -1.89 11.89 -1.65
N GLU A 581 -1.92 10.74 -1.00
CA GLU A 581 -0.73 9.94 -0.68
C GLU A 581 -0.62 8.77 -1.67
N ASN A 582 0.36 8.82 -2.57
CA ASN A 582 0.65 7.77 -3.54
C ASN A 582 1.82 6.93 -3.02
N LYS A 583 1.54 5.74 -2.54
CA LYS A 583 2.46 4.95 -1.73
C LYS A 583 3.35 4.00 -2.54
N PHE A 584 4.47 3.65 -1.96
CA PHE A 584 5.33 2.56 -2.39
C PHE A 584 5.36 1.49 -1.30
N ASP A 585 5.20 0.26 -1.68
CA ASP A 585 5.37 -0.90 -0.80
C ASP A 585 6.51 -1.77 -1.34
N ALA A 586 7.41 -2.18 -0.46
CA ALA A 586 8.60 -2.93 -0.86
C ALA A 586 8.27 -4.30 -1.48
N ASP A 587 7.18 -4.92 -1.04
CA ASP A 587 6.73 -6.24 -1.51
C ASP A 587 5.74 -6.13 -2.67
N LEU A 588 4.92 -5.08 -2.72
CA LEU A 588 3.83 -4.90 -3.67
C LEU A 588 4.16 -3.93 -4.82
N GLY A 589 5.20 -3.12 -4.68
CA GLY A 589 5.67 -2.17 -5.68
C GLY A 589 5.05 -0.78 -5.57
N ALA A 590 5.21 0.02 -6.62
CA ALA A 590 4.78 1.42 -6.67
C ALA A 590 3.30 1.55 -7.00
N ALA A 591 2.56 2.33 -6.23
CA ALA A 591 1.23 2.78 -6.61
C ALA A 591 1.28 3.75 -7.79
N ASN A 592 0.19 3.84 -8.55
CA ASN A 592 0.11 4.65 -9.75
C ASN A 592 -1.03 5.67 -9.68
N ILE A 593 -0.72 6.90 -10.05
CA ILE A 593 -1.73 7.93 -10.34
C ILE A 593 -1.65 8.26 -11.83
N PHE A 594 -2.78 8.21 -12.51
CA PHE A 594 -2.91 8.64 -13.89
C PHE A 594 -3.89 9.81 -13.98
N PHE A 595 -3.40 10.94 -14.43
CA PHE A 595 -4.21 12.08 -14.85
C PHE A 595 -4.29 12.06 -16.37
N GLY A 596 -5.51 11.90 -16.92
CA GLY A 596 -5.63 11.58 -18.33
C GLY A 596 -6.83 12.19 -19.03
N GLY A 597 -7.06 11.72 -20.26
CA GLY A 597 -8.20 12.09 -21.09
C GLY A 597 -7.84 12.70 -22.43
N LYS A 598 -8.86 12.83 -23.30
CA LYS A 598 -8.65 13.21 -24.70
C LYS A 598 -8.60 14.73 -24.91
N THR A 599 -9.51 15.49 -24.30
CA THR A 599 -9.57 16.96 -24.43
C THR A 599 -10.38 17.59 -23.33
N GLY A 600 -9.94 18.76 -22.85
CA GLY A 600 -10.74 19.65 -22.01
C GLY A 600 -10.96 19.20 -20.58
N ASN A 601 -10.22 18.22 -20.09
CA ASN A 601 -10.25 17.85 -18.68
C ASN A 601 -9.42 18.84 -17.84
N GLU A 602 -10.04 19.38 -16.80
CA GLU A 602 -9.38 20.19 -15.79
C GLU A 602 -9.34 19.41 -14.47
N ILE A 603 -8.11 19.16 -13.97
CA ILE A 603 -7.88 18.44 -12.73
C ILE A 603 -7.24 19.43 -11.77
N VAL A 604 -7.90 19.67 -10.62
CA VAL A 604 -7.44 20.62 -9.60
C VAL A 604 -7.20 19.84 -8.31
N VAL A 605 -5.97 19.87 -7.81
CA VAL A 605 -5.59 19.32 -6.51
C VAL A 605 -5.23 20.50 -5.61
N LYS A 606 -6.10 20.80 -4.64
CA LYS A 606 -5.98 21.99 -3.78
C LYS A 606 -4.97 21.81 -2.64
N GLN A 607 -4.65 20.57 -2.28
CA GLN A 607 -3.65 20.20 -1.28
C GLN A 607 -2.45 19.50 -1.95
N ASP A 608 -1.59 18.94 -1.15
CA ASP A 608 -0.36 18.34 -1.63
C ASP A 608 -0.56 16.88 -2.14
N ILE A 609 0.24 16.50 -3.13
CA ILE A 609 0.41 15.10 -3.52
C ILE A 609 1.76 14.63 -2.99
N ALA A 610 1.72 13.72 -2.01
CA ALA A 610 2.90 13.01 -1.54
C ALA A 610 3.09 11.75 -2.39
N ASN A 611 4.15 11.72 -3.20
CA ASN A 611 4.38 10.66 -4.18
C ASN A 611 5.59 9.81 -3.80
N ASP A 612 5.31 8.60 -3.33
CA ASP A 612 6.29 7.52 -3.15
C ASP A 612 6.33 6.57 -4.35
N GLY A 613 5.30 6.62 -5.22
CA GLY A 613 5.11 5.78 -6.40
C GLY A 613 5.28 6.53 -7.72
N ASN A 614 4.37 6.29 -8.67
CA ASN A 614 4.39 6.89 -10.00
C ASN A 614 3.18 7.82 -10.21
N ILE A 615 3.44 8.99 -10.78
CA ILE A 615 2.41 9.89 -11.30
C ILE A 615 2.66 10.07 -12.80
N THR A 616 1.63 9.86 -13.61
CA THR A 616 1.72 10.07 -15.07
C THR A 616 0.56 10.93 -15.55
N LEU A 617 0.88 12.04 -16.21
CA LEU A 617 -0.07 12.83 -16.98
C LEU A 617 -0.06 12.30 -18.41
N LYS A 618 -1.24 11.86 -18.91
CA LYS A 618 -1.33 11.18 -20.20
C LYS A 618 -2.57 11.55 -20.98
N ALA A 619 -2.40 12.26 -22.07
CA ALA A 619 -3.49 12.70 -22.93
C ALA A 619 -4.02 11.56 -23.81
N ARG A 620 -4.43 10.47 -23.21
CA ARG A 620 -4.98 9.28 -23.88
C ARG A 620 -6.15 8.70 -23.08
N VAL A 621 -6.99 7.94 -23.77
CA VAL A 621 -8.09 7.21 -23.16
C VAL A 621 -7.57 5.90 -22.58
N TYR A 622 -7.98 5.61 -21.36
CA TYR A 622 -7.72 4.33 -20.70
C TYR A 622 -8.92 3.39 -20.86
N ASN A 623 -8.68 2.23 -21.43
CA ASN A 623 -9.69 1.18 -21.58
C ASN A 623 -9.72 0.34 -20.29
N VAL A 624 -10.64 0.64 -19.41
CA VAL A 624 -10.75 0.01 -18.08
C VAL A 624 -10.94 -1.51 -18.18
N GLY A 625 -11.69 -1.97 -19.19
CA GLY A 625 -11.95 -3.41 -19.37
C GLY A 625 -10.72 -4.22 -19.76
N ASP A 626 -9.89 -3.67 -20.63
CA ASP A 626 -8.72 -4.34 -21.18
C ASP A 626 -7.42 -3.96 -20.44
N ASN A 627 -7.52 -3.04 -19.46
CA ASN A 627 -6.38 -2.48 -18.72
C ASN A 627 -5.29 -1.90 -19.65
N THR A 628 -5.70 -1.24 -20.74
CA THR A 628 -4.80 -0.73 -21.77
C THR A 628 -5.08 0.74 -22.08
N TRP A 629 -4.08 1.43 -22.63
CA TRP A 629 -4.24 2.78 -23.15
C TRP A 629 -4.54 2.77 -24.66
N ALA A 630 -5.48 3.61 -25.07
CA ALA A 630 -5.77 3.78 -26.48
C ALA A 630 -4.51 4.28 -27.23
N THR A 631 -4.32 3.83 -28.47
CA THR A 631 -3.20 4.24 -29.32
C THR A 631 -3.43 5.62 -29.95
N SER A 632 -4.68 6.04 -30.10
CA SER A 632 -5.04 7.36 -30.67
C SER A 632 -4.59 8.48 -29.74
N VAL A 633 -3.88 9.45 -30.33
CA VAL A 633 -3.39 10.66 -29.63
C VAL A 633 -4.27 11.83 -30.06
N PRO A 634 -4.74 12.69 -29.15
CA PRO A 634 -5.47 13.90 -29.52
C PRO A 634 -4.59 14.90 -30.28
N THR A 635 -5.18 15.86 -30.94
CA THR A 635 -4.49 16.93 -31.71
C THR A 635 -4.35 18.23 -30.92
N GLN A 636 -4.89 18.28 -29.73
CA GLN A 636 -4.86 19.43 -28.80
C GLN A 636 -4.46 18.99 -27.41
N VAL A 637 -4.10 19.96 -26.55
CA VAL A 637 -3.86 19.67 -25.13
C VAL A 637 -5.07 18.96 -24.52
N GLY A 638 -4.85 17.76 -24.00
CA GLY A 638 -5.90 16.89 -23.49
C GLY A 638 -6.18 17.10 -22.01
N VAL A 639 -5.15 17.41 -21.23
CA VAL A 639 -5.23 17.44 -19.76
C VAL A 639 -4.46 18.63 -19.21
N VAL A 640 -5.11 19.39 -18.34
CA VAL A 640 -4.46 20.40 -17.50
C VAL A 640 -4.63 19.99 -16.05
N VAL A 641 -3.53 19.76 -15.35
CA VAL A 641 -3.49 19.49 -13.92
C VAL A 641 -2.98 20.72 -13.20
N LYS A 642 -3.75 21.23 -12.25
CA LYS A 642 -3.37 22.31 -11.34
C LYS A 642 -3.21 21.73 -9.95
N ALA A 643 -1.98 21.54 -9.49
CA ALA A 643 -1.69 21.00 -8.17
C ALA A 643 -1.13 22.09 -7.24
N GLN A 644 -1.47 22.05 -5.94
CA GLN A 644 -0.85 22.91 -4.95
C GLN A 644 0.63 22.57 -4.87
N ALA A 645 0.99 21.32 -4.56
CA ALA A 645 2.36 20.84 -4.64
C ALA A 645 2.39 19.35 -5.00
N ILE A 646 3.51 18.91 -5.58
CA ILE A 646 3.83 17.50 -5.76
C ILE A 646 5.21 17.25 -5.16
N SER A 647 5.29 16.30 -4.22
CA SER A 647 6.52 15.89 -3.59
C SER A 647 6.83 14.44 -3.96
N ASN A 648 7.82 14.23 -4.83
CA ASN A 648 8.42 12.91 -5.02
C ASN A 648 9.31 12.65 -3.81
N ASN A 649 8.90 11.74 -2.93
CA ASN A 649 9.56 11.56 -1.63
C ASN A 649 10.72 10.57 -1.67
N LEU A 650 10.66 9.55 -2.54
CA LEU A 650 11.65 8.49 -2.65
C LEU A 650 12.49 8.65 -3.92
N GLU A 651 13.70 8.10 -3.90
CA GLU A 651 14.61 8.07 -5.07
C GLU A 651 13.97 7.37 -6.28
N ASN A 652 13.16 6.35 -6.04
CA ASN A 652 12.46 5.60 -7.09
C ASN A 652 11.10 6.20 -7.48
N SER A 653 10.63 7.24 -6.81
CA SER A 653 9.37 7.89 -7.17
C SER A 653 9.51 8.65 -8.49
N LYS A 654 8.42 8.64 -9.28
CA LYS A 654 8.45 9.19 -10.63
C LYS A 654 7.26 10.09 -10.91
N LEU A 655 7.52 11.23 -11.55
CA LEU A 655 6.53 12.09 -12.16
C LEU A 655 6.81 12.19 -13.67
N THR A 656 5.88 11.74 -14.49
CA THR A 656 5.97 11.82 -15.95
C THR A 656 4.90 12.73 -16.50
N VAL A 657 5.30 13.74 -17.27
CA VAL A 657 4.40 14.65 -17.99
C VAL A 657 4.56 14.36 -19.48
N GLU A 658 3.62 13.56 -20.02
CA GLU A 658 3.65 13.19 -21.44
C GLU A 658 3.25 14.38 -22.33
N ASN A 659 3.47 14.26 -23.62
CA ASN A 659 3.01 15.25 -24.62
C ASN A 659 1.50 15.48 -24.50
N LEU A 660 1.06 16.69 -24.88
CA LEU A 660 -0.32 17.15 -24.78
C LEU A 660 -0.88 17.24 -23.35
N THR A 661 -0.01 17.29 -22.35
CA THR A 661 -0.41 17.45 -20.96
C THR A 661 0.33 18.61 -20.30
N HIS A 662 -0.40 19.39 -19.50
CA HIS A 662 0.16 20.51 -18.74
C HIS A 662 0.00 20.29 -17.26
N LEU A 663 1.07 20.53 -16.49
CA LEU A 663 1.09 20.52 -15.03
C LEU A 663 1.42 21.93 -14.54
N GLU A 664 0.54 22.52 -13.76
CA GLU A 664 0.77 23.77 -13.03
C GLU A 664 1.01 23.47 -11.55
N LEU A 665 2.14 23.90 -11.02
CA LEU A 665 2.50 23.82 -9.60
C LEU A 665 2.30 25.20 -8.95
N ASN A 666 1.40 25.28 -7.97
CA ASN A 666 1.00 26.55 -7.36
C ASN A 666 1.65 26.79 -5.99
N GLY A 667 2.34 25.80 -5.42
CA GLY A 667 3.04 25.87 -4.15
C GLY A 667 4.43 25.25 -4.21
N ASN A 668 4.95 24.86 -3.04
CA ASN A 668 6.32 24.38 -2.91
C ASN A 668 6.39 22.87 -3.13
N SER A 669 7.01 22.45 -4.22
CA SER A 669 7.21 21.07 -4.61
C SER A 669 8.63 20.60 -4.35
N ILE A 670 8.81 19.31 -4.06
CA ILE A 670 10.12 18.68 -3.82
C ILE A 670 10.27 17.45 -4.73
N ASN A 671 11.43 17.30 -5.33
CA ASN A 671 11.77 16.12 -6.13
C ASN A 671 12.98 15.40 -5.55
N ASN A 672 12.75 14.30 -4.82
CA ASN A 672 13.81 13.34 -4.43
C ASN A 672 13.90 12.15 -5.41
N GLY A 673 12.99 12.06 -6.36
CA GLY A 673 12.94 11.03 -7.39
C GLY A 673 13.23 11.58 -8.78
N THR A 674 12.48 11.10 -9.77
CA THR A 674 12.67 11.50 -11.17
C THR A 674 11.45 12.27 -11.69
N ILE A 675 11.70 13.40 -12.36
CA ILE A 675 10.71 14.11 -13.17
C ILE A 675 11.10 13.97 -14.65
N GLU A 676 10.15 13.49 -15.46
CA GLU A 676 10.32 13.41 -16.92
C GLU A 676 9.26 14.26 -17.64
N ILE A 677 9.71 15.17 -18.48
CA ILE A 677 8.87 15.99 -19.35
C ILE A 677 9.12 15.56 -20.79
N MET A 678 8.07 15.05 -21.44
CA MET A 678 8.20 14.41 -22.75
C MET A 678 7.92 15.40 -23.89
N SER A 679 8.57 15.19 -25.03
CA SER A 679 8.35 15.97 -26.26
C SER A 679 7.43 15.21 -27.21
N ASN A 680 6.64 15.95 -27.95
CA ASN A 680 5.88 15.44 -29.10
C ASN A 680 6.75 15.18 -30.35
N ASN A 681 8.04 15.49 -30.30
CA ASN A 681 8.98 15.43 -31.44
C ASN A 681 8.53 16.26 -32.68
N GLY A 682 7.55 17.14 -32.50
CA GLY A 682 7.00 18.01 -33.54
C GLY A 682 7.55 19.44 -33.47
N THR A 683 7.14 20.25 -34.45
CA THR A 683 7.49 21.67 -34.51
C THR A 683 6.60 22.56 -33.63
N VAL A 684 5.47 22.03 -33.17
CA VAL A 684 4.49 22.74 -32.34
C VAL A 684 4.75 22.48 -30.89
N LYS A 685 5.37 23.42 -30.18
CA LYS A 685 5.81 23.28 -28.80
C LYS A 685 4.66 23.26 -27.80
N GLU A 686 3.54 23.83 -28.12
CA GLU A 686 2.31 23.80 -27.34
C GLU A 686 1.77 22.38 -27.12
N LEU A 687 2.24 21.42 -27.93
CA LEU A 687 1.87 20.01 -27.86
C LEU A 687 2.87 19.18 -27.02
N ASP A 688 3.98 19.75 -26.58
CA ASP A 688 4.91 19.06 -25.68
C ASP A 688 4.33 18.97 -24.27
N GLY A 689 4.81 18.00 -23.50
CA GLY A 689 4.57 17.95 -22.05
C GLY A 689 5.11 19.24 -21.41
N THR A 690 4.33 19.82 -20.54
CA THR A 690 4.64 21.13 -19.97
C THR A 690 4.53 21.12 -18.45
N ILE A 691 5.56 21.61 -17.77
CA ILE A 691 5.50 21.95 -16.33
C ILE A 691 5.62 23.47 -16.18
N ILE A 692 4.71 24.05 -15.44
CA ILE A 692 4.70 25.46 -15.08
C ILE A 692 4.75 25.60 -13.57
N VAL A 693 5.83 26.12 -13.03
CA VAL A 693 5.92 26.54 -11.64
C VAL A 693 5.42 27.98 -11.56
N LYS A 694 4.30 28.17 -10.89
CA LYS A 694 3.61 29.48 -10.84
C LYS A 694 4.35 30.53 -10.01
N GLU A 695 3.99 31.78 -10.21
CA GLU A 695 4.51 32.92 -9.45
C GLU A 695 4.36 32.67 -7.93
N GLY A 696 5.45 32.83 -7.19
CA GLY A 696 5.49 32.59 -5.75
C GLY A 696 5.65 31.12 -5.32
N ALA A 697 5.52 30.17 -6.25
CA ALA A 697 5.78 28.75 -6.00
C ALA A 697 7.27 28.41 -6.15
N SER A 698 7.65 27.21 -5.70
CA SER A 698 9.02 26.69 -5.86
C SER A 698 9.04 25.21 -6.21
N LEU A 699 10.09 24.80 -6.92
CA LEU A 699 10.45 23.39 -7.10
C LEU A 699 11.89 23.19 -6.62
N THR A 700 12.06 22.37 -5.59
CA THR A 700 13.37 21.96 -5.09
C THR A 700 13.72 20.59 -5.66
N ASN A 701 14.78 20.49 -6.40
CA ASN A 701 15.27 19.24 -6.98
C ASN A 701 16.45 18.70 -6.18
N ASN A 702 16.29 17.48 -5.70
CA ASN A 702 17.31 16.70 -4.98
C ASN A 702 17.82 15.50 -5.78
N ASN A 703 17.23 15.23 -6.97
CA ASN A 703 17.63 14.12 -7.82
C ASN A 703 17.59 14.55 -9.30
N THR A 704 16.75 13.98 -10.14
CA THR A 704 16.83 14.20 -11.58
C THR A 704 15.56 14.83 -12.14
N ILE A 705 15.73 15.87 -12.98
CA ILE A 705 14.69 16.40 -13.87
C ILE A 705 15.18 16.25 -15.31
N SER A 706 14.43 15.54 -16.13
CA SER A 706 14.66 15.36 -17.57
C SER A 706 13.67 16.16 -18.39
N ASN A 707 14.09 17.29 -18.92
CA ASN A 707 13.25 18.16 -19.75
C ASN A 707 13.45 17.92 -21.26
N LYS A 708 12.53 17.20 -21.89
CA LYS A 708 12.44 17.09 -23.35
C LYS A 708 11.34 17.96 -23.93
N GLY A 709 10.41 18.45 -23.08
CA GLY A 709 9.27 19.29 -23.43
C GLY A 709 9.46 20.74 -23.05
N VAL A 710 8.55 21.28 -22.26
CA VAL A 710 8.56 22.67 -21.78
C VAL A 710 8.61 22.71 -20.26
N PHE A 711 9.59 23.38 -19.72
CA PHE A 711 9.68 23.71 -18.30
C PHE A 711 9.67 25.24 -18.16
N ASN A 712 8.73 25.77 -17.41
CA ASN A 712 8.61 27.21 -17.18
C ASN A 712 8.53 27.51 -15.67
N ALA A 713 9.48 28.31 -15.20
CA ALA A 713 9.57 28.78 -13.81
C ALA A 713 9.56 30.31 -13.76
N ASP A 714 8.75 31.00 -14.59
CA ASP A 714 8.67 32.46 -14.63
C ASP A 714 8.13 33.02 -13.31
N ARG A 715 8.90 33.92 -12.70
CA ARG A 715 8.61 34.55 -11.38
C ARG A 715 8.48 33.56 -10.22
N SER A 716 9.03 32.35 -10.37
CA SER A 716 9.09 31.29 -9.38
C SER A 716 10.54 30.90 -9.10
N THR A 717 10.75 29.92 -8.23
CA THR A 717 12.09 29.44 -7.89
C THR A 717 12.26 27.96 -8.22
N LEU A 718 13.26 27.68 -9.07
CA LEU A 718 13.83 26.33 -9.19
C LEU A 718 15.12 26.29 -8.37
N THR A 719 15.26 25.33 -7.45
CA THR A 719 16.46 25.09 -6.67
C THR A 719 17.06 23.75 -7.03
N LEU A 720 18.33 23.68 -7.37
CA LEU A 720 19.08 22.45 -7.63
C LEU A 720 20.05 22.21 -6.47
N ASN A 721 19.79 21.21 -5.65
CA ASN A 721 20.62 20.87 -4.50
C ASN A 721 21.82 20.00 -4.90
N GLU A 722 22.79 19.88 -4.01
CA GLU A 722 23.98 19.04 -4.22
C GLU A 722 23.59 17.60 -4.63
N GLY A 723 24.24 17.10 -5.68
CA GLY A 723 23.98 15.79 -6.24
C GLY A 723 22.79 15.71 -7.20
N SER A 724 21.97 16.77 -7.32
CA SER A 724 20.86 16.79 -8.27
C SER A 724 21.26 17.23 -9.66
N GLU A 725 20.50 16.77 -10.66
CA GLU A 725 20.67 17.10 -12.06
C GLU A 725 19.38 17.67 -12.65
N PHE A 726 19.49 18.76 -13.40
CA PHE A 726 18.45 19.19 -14.33
C PHE A 726 18.98 19.01 -15.75
N TYR A 727 18.42 18.06 -16.47
CA TYR A 727 18.85 17.71 -17.80
C TYR A 727 17.91 18.32 -18.83
N ASP A 728 18.40 19.31 -19.59
CA ASP A 728 17.65 20.07 -20.60
C ASP A 728 18.06 19.61 -22.01
N PHE A 729 17.25 18.73 -22.61
CA PHE A 729 17.54 18.07 -23.87
C PHE A 729 17.38 19.01 -25.07
N VAL A 730 18.03 18.63 -26.19
CA VAL A 730 17.89 19.35 -27.43
C VAL A 730 16.39 19.42 -27.85
N GLY A 731 15.96 20.60 -28.28
CA GLY A 731 14.57 20.83 -28.69
C GLY A 731 13.60 21.15 -27.56
N SER A 732 13.96 20.99 -26.27
CA SER A 732 13.17 21.43 -25.13
C SER A 732 13.10 22.95 -25.02
N GLN A 733 12.21 23.45 -24.18
CA GLN A 733 12.15 24.85 -23.78
C GLN A 733 12.33 24.96 -22.26
N TYR A 734 13.20 25.86 -21.86
CA TYR A 734 13.33 26.35 -20.50
C TYR A 734 12.93 27.82 -20.47
N GLY A 735 11.95 28.17 -19.65
CA GLY A 735 11.46 29.53 -19.46
C GLY A 735 11.60 29.99 -18.03
N GLY A 736 11.71 31.30 -17.81
CA GLY A 736 11.73 31.89 -16.48
C GLY A 736 13.10 32.29 -15.99
N ARG A 737 13.30 32.30 -14.65
CA ARG A 737 14.55 32.67 -14.02
C ARG A 737 15.55 31.51 -14.02
N ALA A 738 16.83 31.87 -13.95
CA ALA A 738 17.86 30.87 -13.71
C ALA A 738 17.61 30.11 -12.40
N ALA A 739 18.01 28.85 -12.36
CA ALA A 739 17.89 28.02 -11.16
C ALA A 739 18.81 28.55 -10.06
N LYS A 740 18.31 28.47 -8.83
CA LYS A 740 19.11 28.81 -7.65
C LYS A 740 20.24 27.80 -7.47
N ASN A 741 21.47 28.29 -7.38
CA ASN A 741 22.65 27.46 -7.17
C ASN A 741 22.73 26.98 -5.71
N ASN A 742 22.57 25.69 -5.49
CA ASN A 742 22.73 25.03 -4.19
C ASN A 742 23.55 23.74 -4.33
N GLY A 743 24.51 23.70 -5.26
CA GLY A 743 25.40 22.57 -5.47
C GLY A 743 24.97 21.54 -6.51
N GLY A 744 23.79 21.69 -7.09
CA GLY A 744 23.32 20.80 -8.16
C GLY A 744 23.93 21.09 -9.52
N GLU A 745 23.59 20.30 -10.52
CA GLU A 745 24.10 20.44 -11.89
C GLU A 745 22.98 20.73 -12.89
N TYR A 746 23.15 21.76 -13.71
CA TYR A 746 22.31 22.02 -14.87
C TYR A 746 23.03 21.56 -16.14
N ILE A 747 22.48 20.56 -16.80
CA ILE A 747 23.02 19.96 -18.03
C ILE A 747 22.17 20.42 -19.21
N CYS A 748 22.78 21.16 -20.13
CA CYS A 748 22.08 21.71 -21.29
C CYS A 748 22.60 21.09 -22.58
N ASP A 749 21.72 20.41 -23.32
CA ASP A 749 22.02 19.95 -24.66
C ASP A 749 21.90 21.12 -25.67
N VAL A 750 22.95 21.39 -26.41
CA VAL A 750 23.02 22.45 -27.39
C VAL A 750 23.31 21.87 -28.76
N ASP A 751 22.48 22.21 -29.74
CA ASP A 751 22.74 21.98 -31.16
C ASP A 751 23.02 23.29 -31.93
N ASN A 752 23.30 23.20 -33.21
CA ASN A 752 23.53 24.39 -34.03
C ASN A 752 22.30 25.32 -34.13
N ALA A 753 21.09 24.80 -33.99
CA ALA A 753 19.88 25.60 -34.05
C ALA A 753 19.69 26.41 -32.76
N ASP A 754 20.05 25.85 -31.61
CA ASP A 754 20.02 26.56 -30.33
C ASP A 754 21.00 27.73 -30.26
N LYS A 755 22.16 27.63 -30.92
CA LYS A 755 23.09 28.73 -31.04
C LYS A 755 22.46 29.97 -31.65
N ALA A 756 21.52 29.77 -32.62
CA ALA A 756 20.79 30.84 -33.26
C ALA A 756 19.62 31.39 -32.45
N LYS A 757 19.02 30.59 -31.55
CA LYS A 757 17.82 30.94 -30.79
C LYS A 757 18.07 31.37 -29.34
N GLY A 758 19.24 31.12 -28.81
CA GLY A 758 19.80 31.82 -27.63
C GLY A 758 19.31 31.44 -26.24
N ASN A 759 18.15 30.82 -26.08
CA ASN A 759 17.53 30.76 -24.75
C ASN A 759 18.17 29.75 -23.78
N ARG A 760 18.35 28.47 -24.16
CA ARG A 760 18.93 27.45 -23.26
C ARG A 760 20.39 27.71 -22.94
N LEU A 761 21.17 28.01 -23.94
CA LEU A 761 22.58 28.35 -23.74
C LEU A 761 22.74 29.62 -22.90
N ALA A 762 21.86 30.61 -23.05
CA ALA A 762 21.86 31.80 -22.22
C ALA A 762 21.60 31.47 -20.75
N TYR A 763 20.61 30.62 -20.44
CA TYR A 763 20.38 30.16 -19.07
C TYR A 763 21.53 29.33 -18.54
N ALA A 764 22.11 28.43 -19.35
CA ALA A 764 23.25 27.61 -18.98
C ALA A 764 24.51 28.47 -18.64
N LEU A 765 24.62 29.63 -19.26
CA LEU A 765 25.71 30.57 -19.02
C LEU A 765 25.37 31.64 -17.95
N ASP A 766 24.18 31.63 -17.38
CA ASP A 766 23.80 32.56 -16.31
C ASP A 766 24.62 32.31 -15.03
N SER A 767 25.06 33.36 -14.40
CA SER A 767 25.91 33.29 -13.20
C SER A 767 25.16 32.77 -11.96
N GLU A 768 23.82 32.80 -11.96
CA GLU A 768 23.01 32.29 -10.87
C GLU A 768 22.68 30.80 -11.01
N MET A 769 22.98 30.21 -12.19
CA MET A 769 22.80 28.77 -12.38
C MET A 769 23.77 27.98 -11.49
N PRO A 770 23.38 26.75 -11.05
CA PRO A 770 24.27 25.82 -10.39
C PRO A 770 25.42 25.39 -11.32
N THR A 771 26.25 24.44 -10.91
CA THR A 771 27.29 23.90 -11.77
C THR A 771 26.71 23.56 -13.14
N THR A 772 27.17 24.26 -14.17
CA THR A 772 26.59 24.13 -15.51
C THR A 772 27.45 23.24 -16.39
N THR A 773 26.81 22.29 -17.04
CA THR A 773 27.39 21.45 -18.10
C THR A 773 26.67 21.71 -19.42
N VAL A 774 27.42 22.18 -20.42
CA VAL A 774 26.92 22.28 -21.78
C VAL A 774 27.35 21.06 -22.56
N ARG A 775 26.36 20.32 -23.07
CA ARG A 775 26.58 19.13 -23.88
C ARG A 775 26.25 19.45 -25.34
N PHE A 776 27.26 19.42 -26.20
CA PHE A 776 27.06 19.62 -27.63
C PHE A 776 26.61 18.31 -28.27
N VAL A 777 25.44 18.33 -28.88
CA VAL A 777 24.83 17.18 -29.55
C VAL A 777 24.52 17.49 -31.03
N GLU A 778 24.30 16.47 -31.84
CA GLU A 778 23.87 16.66 -33.21
C GLU A 778 22.39 17.10 -33.26
N GLY A 779 22.14 18.24 -33.86
CA GLY A 779 20.76 18.66 -34.14
C GLY A 779 20.23 18.03 -35.45
N PRO A 780 18.92 18.17 -35.71
CA PRO A 780 18.27 17.59 -36.88
C PRO A 780 18.85 18.00 -38.24
N ASN A 781 19.69 19.06 -38.27
CA ASN A 781 20.27 19.61 -39.53
C ASN A 781 21.72 19.20 -39.79
N GLY A 782 22.31 18.31 -38.96
CA GLY A 782 23.55 17.59 -39.29
C GLY A 782 24.84 18.39 -39.55
N ALA A 783 24.88 19.66 -39.19
CA ALA A 783 26.01 20.54 -39.51
C ALA A 783 27.20 20.37 -38.53
N ILE A 784 28.40 20.53 -39.07
CA ILE A 784 29.65 20.59 -38.26
C ILE A 784 29.55 21.78 -37.31
N TYR A 785 29.91 21.56 -36.04
CA TYR A 785 29.96 22.63 -35.09
C TYR A 785 31.25 23.46 -35.25
N THR A 786 31.11 24.74 -35.56
CA THR A 786 32.16 25.72 -35.39
C THR A 786 31.77 26.69 -34.29
N TYR A 787 32.47 26.65 -33.17
CA TYR A 787 32.20 27.43 -31.98
C TYR A 787 33.23 28.53 -31.86
N ASP A 788 32.85 29.78 -32.17
CA ASP A 788 33.75 30.93 -32.05
C ASP A 788 33.51 31.62 -30.71
N LEU A 789 34.54 31.62 -29.86
CA LEU A 789 34.44 32.22 -28.53
C LEU A 789 34.11 33.72 -28.54
N LYS A 790 34.40 34.44 -29.65
CA LYS A 790 34.04 35.87 -29.80
C LYS A 790 32.53 36.11 -29.82
N ASP A 791 31.73 35.09 -30.13
CA ASP A 791 30.26 35.23 -30.28
C ASP A 791 29.57 35.48 -28.91
N TYR A 792 30.31 35.39 -27.79
CA TYR A 792 29.82 35.66 -26.45
C TYR A 792 30.29 37.00 -25.94
N LYS A 793 29.37 37.77 -25.41
CA LYS A 793 29.67 39.10 -24.83
C LYS A 793 30.31 39.01 -23.45
N ASP A 794 30.01 37.92 -22.69
CA ASP A 794 30.56 37.72 -21.36
C ASP A 794 31.43 36.44 -21.34
N TYR A 795 32.73 36.66 -21.55
CA TYR A 795 33.70 35.57 -21.60
C TYR A 795 33.97 34.94 -20.24
N THR A 796 33.62 35.61 -19.11
CA THR A 796 33.88 35.07 -17.77
C THR A 796 32.95 33.87 -17.46
N LYS A 797 31.74 33.87 -17.99
CA LYS A 797 30.81 32.79 -17.87
C LYS A 797 31.22 31.50 -18.59
N LEU A 798 31.96 31.64 -19.71
CA LEU A 798 32.54 30.50 -20.43
C LEU A 798 33.55 29.73 -19.59
N ALA A 799 34.23 30.40 -18.66
CA ALA A 799 35.32 29.81 -17.87
C ALA A 799 34.82 28.83 -16.77
N THR A 800 33.60 29.00 -16.30
CA THR A 800 33.00 28.21 -15.20
C THR A 800 32.24 26.99 -15.68
N VAL A 801 31.90 26.92 -16.98
CA VAL A 801 31.07 25.86 -17.54
C VAL A 801 31.89 24.60 -17.81
N LYS A 802 31.32 23.44 -17.55
CA LYS A 802 31.82 22.15 -18.04
C LYS A 802 31.28 21.91 -19.46
N TYR A 803 32.08 21.35 -20.35
CA TYR A 803 31.67 21.02 -21.70
C TYR A 803 31.82 19.54 -22.00
N ILE A 804 30.78 19.00 -22.64
CA ILE A 804 30.74 17.63 -23.16
C ILE A 804 30.51 17.69 -24.68
N ILE A 805 31.42 17.10 -25.43
CA ILE A 805 31.33 16.99 -26.89
C ILE A 805 30.72 15.62 -27.21
N ALA A 806 29.44 15.60 -27.49
CA ALA A 806 28.64 14.38 -27.74
C ALA A 806 28.06 14.34 -29.16
N VAL A 807 28.61 15.07 -30.11
CA VAL A 807 28.27 14.97 -31.53
C VAL A 807 28.69 13.59 -32.07
N PRO A 808 28.02 13.06 -33.12
CA PRO A 808 28.38 11.75 -33.66
C PRO A 808 29.84 11.65 -34.04
N ILE A 809 30.43 10.46 -33.89
CA ILE A 809 31.83 10.18 -34.15
C ILE A 809 32.27 10.50 -35.61
N THR A 810 31.31 10.70 -36.53
CA THR A 810 31.57 11.09 -37.92
C THR A 810 31.77 12.61 -38.10
N LYS A 811 31.55 13.41 -37.08
CA LYS A 811 31.56 14.87 -37.15
C LYS A 811 32.69 15.48 -36.35
N ASP A 812 33.27 16.56 -36.89
CA ASP A 812 34.28 17.38 -36.22
C ASP A 812 33.61 18.49 -35.40
N PHE A 813 34.15 18.78 -34.22
CA PHE A 813 33.81 19.94 -33.42
C PHE A 813 34.98 20.92 -33.37
N ILE A 814 34.75 22.13 -33.90
CA ILE A 814 35.80 23.14 -34.08
C ILE A 814 35.59 24.26 -33.08
N VAL A 815 36.58 24.51 -32.21
CA VAL A 815 36.70 25.66 -31.36
C VAL A 815 37.70 26.65 -31.91
N LYS A 816 37.26 27.88 -32.04
CA LYS A 816 38.15 28.97 -32.45
C LYS A 816 37.97 30.18 -31.55
N ASN A 817 39.06 30.93 -31.39
CA ASN A 817 39.06 32.22 -30.71
C ASN A 817 39.49 33.31 -31.71
N SER A 818 38.51 34.06 -32.21
CA SER A 818 38.78 35.12 -33.21
C SER A 818 39.21 36.43 -32.56
N VAL A 819 39.40 36.52 -31.24
CA VAL A 819 40.00 37.63 -30.53
C VAL A 819 41.46 37.41 -30.23
N THR A 820 42.19 38.46 -30.01
CA THR A 820 43.67 38.42 -29.81
C THR A 820 44.09 37.95 -28.42
N THR A 821 43.23 38.07 -27.42
CA THR A 821 43.50 37.65 -26.03
C THR A 821 43.22 36.17 -25.82
N GLU A 822 43.90 35.53 -24.86
CA GLU A 822 43.57 34.20 -24.39
C GLU A 822 42.17 34.18 -23.77
N LEU A 823 41.29 33.34 -24.26
CA LEU A 823 39.94 33.14 -23.68
C LEU A 823 39.87 31.79 -22.99
N THR A 824 39.29 31.79 -21.79
CA THR A 824 39.03 30.56 -21.05
C THR A 824 37.72 29.93 -21.54
N TRP A 825 37.82 28.70 -22.04
CA TRP A 825 36.71 27.90 -22.51
C TRP A 825 36.54 26.66 -21.62
N GLY A 826 35.77 26.80 -20.59
CA GLY A 826 35.37 25.73 -19.69
C GLY A 826 36.28 25.52 -18.48
N SER A 827 35.62 25.04 -17.42
CA SER A 827 36.26 24.50 -16.22
C SER A 827 36.69 23.03 -16.39
N LYS A 828 36.06 22.30 -17.29
CA LYS A 828 36.34 20.91 -17.66
C LYS A 828 35.78 20.63 -19.06
N VAL A 829 36.49 19.86 -19.86
CA VAL A 829 36.04 19.45 -21.21
C VAL A 829 36.12 17.94 -21.36
N THR A 830 35.04 17.33 -21.82
CA THR A 830 34.99 15.89 -22.11
C THR A 830 34.54 15.67 -23.56
N VAL A 831 35.30 14.89 -24.32
CA VAL A 831 34.92 14.44 -25.68
C VAL A 831 34.39 13.02 -25.56
N GLU A 832 33.08 12.84 -25.74
CA GLU A 832 32.42 11.54 -25.61
C GLU A 832 32.37 10.75 -26.92
N SER A 833 32.03 11.42 -28.01
CA SER A 833 31.73 10.74 -29.29
C SER A 833 32.08 11.49 -30.57
N ALA A 834 32.62 12.71 -30.51
CA ALA A 834 33.03 13.45 -31.69
C ALA A 834 34.19 12.79 -32.43
N ARG A 835 34.26 12.96 -33.73
CA ARG A 835 35.43 12.55 -34.54
C ARG A 835 36.67 13.29 -34.07
N SER A 836 36.58 14.63 -33.97
CA SER A 836 37.60 15.45 -33.43
C SER A 836 37.10 16.65 -32.66
N LEU A 837 37.85 17.02 -31.60
CA LEU A 837 37.85 18.34 -31.00
C LEU A 837 39.02 19.11 -31.58
N LYS A 838 38.77 20.11 -32.44
CA LYS A 838 39.82 20.92 -33.08
C LYS A 838 39.88 22.31 -32.49
N PHE A 839 41.07 22.77 -32.14
CA PHE A 839 41.38 24.14 -31.82
C PHE A 839 42.10 24.76 -33.03
N THR A 840 41.48 25.78 -33.71
CA THR A 840 41.98 26.21 -35.02
C THR A 840 42.45 27.68 -35.11
N ASN A 841 42.22 28.52 -34.09
CA ASN A 841 42.61 29.93 -34.13
C ASN A 841 42.78 30.49 -32.72
N GLY A 842 43.66 31.46 -32.56
CA GLY A 842 43.87 32.23 -31.36
C GLY A 842 44.36 31.43 -30.13
N LYS A 843 44.14 31.97 -28.93
CA LYS A 843 44.57 31.35 -27.67
C LYS A 843 43.38 30.89 -26.88
N VAL A 844 43.34 29.61 -26.52
CA VAL A 844 42.25 28.99 -25.75
C VAL A 844 42.84 28.37 -24.49
N LYS A 845 42.20 28.67 -23.35
CA LYS A 845 42.51 28.05 -22.06
C LYS A 845 41.35 27.17 -21.63
N ILE A 846 41.66 26.00 -21.10
CA ILE A 846 40.69 25.16 -20.34
C ILE A 846 41.11 25.24 -18.89
N ASN A 847 40.22 25.63 -17.99
CA ASN A 847 40.52 25.92 -16.58
C ASN A 847 40.65 24.66 -15.70
N GLY A 848 40.30 23.47 -16.21
CA GLY A 848 40.42 22.19 -15.56
C GLY A 848 40.91 21.11 -16.51
N ASP A 849 40.33 19.92 -16.40
CA ASP A 849 40.77 18.74 -17.16
C ASP A 849 40.19 18.72 -18.57
N LEU A 850 40.93 18.10 -19.47
CA LEU A 850 40.49 17.69 -20.80
C LEU A 850 40.51 16.16 -20.90
N THR A 851 39.34 15.52 -21.03
CA THR A 851 39.22 14.07 -21.16
C THR A 851 38.67 13.69 -22.52
N ALA A 852 39.37 12.96 -23.33
CA ALA A 852 38.88 12.36 -24.54
C ALA A 852 38.51 10.90 -24.29
N LYS A 853 37.20 10.59 -24.30
CA LYS A 853 36.67 9.24 -24.18
C LYS A 853 36.57 8.54 -25.54
N ALA A 854 36.47 9.31 -26.62
CA ALA A 854 36.45 8.83 -28.01
C ALA A 854 36.97 9.93 -28.93
N GLY A 855 37.23 9.58 -30.18
CA GLY A 855 37.72 10.51 -31.21
C GLY A 855 39.14 11.00 -30.97
N PHE A 856 39.49 12.17 -31.50
CA PHE A 856 40.82 12.77 -31.32
C PHE A 856 40.76 14.26 -30.98
N VAL A 857 41.82 14.77 -30.37
CA VAL A 857 42.00 16.18 -30.07
C VAL A 857 43.07 16.73 -31.00
N GLN A 858 42.87 17.88 -31.66
CA GLN A 858 43.82 18.52 -32.55
C GLN A 858 43.98 20.00 -32.22
N VAL A 859 45.22 20.39 -32.02
CA VAL A 859 45.63 21.79 -31.95
C VAL A 859 46.27 22.15 -33.30
N ASP A 860 45.62 23.04 -34.08
CA ASP A 860 46.02 23.38 -35.44
C ASP A 860 45.88 24.89 -35.65
N GLY A 861 46.97 25.60 -35.55
CA GLY A 861 47.00 27.07 -35.66
C GLY A 861 46.38 27.81 -34.46
N SER A 862 46.26 27.12 -33.32
CA SER A 862 45.81 27.69 -32.05
C SER A 862 46.86 27.43 -30.96
N ILE A 863 46.81 28.18 -29.87
CA ILE A 863 47.54 27.90 -28.64
C ILE A 863 46.54 27.36 -27.62
N LEU A 864 46.72 26.09 -27.22
CA LEU A 864 45.92 25.44 -26.22
C LEU A 864 46.64 25.42 -24.87
N ASN A 865 45.97 25.97 -23.82
CA ASN A 865 46.43 25.90 -22.44
C ASN A 865 45.42 25.12 -21.62
N VAL A 866 45.78 23.93 -21.10
CA VAL A 866 44.93 23.11 -20.22
C VAL A 866 45.50 23.21 -18.81
N ALA A 867 44.78 23.82 -17.87
CA ALA A 867 45.26 24.02 -16.52
C ALA A 867 45.31 22.70 -15.69
N GLY A 868 44.39 21.79 -15.96
CA GLY A 868 44.32 20.48 -15.34
C GLY A 868 45.01 19.37 -16.10
N ASN A 869 44.54 18.14 -15.91
CA ASN A 869 45.02 16.93 -16.57
C ASN A 869 44.48 16.79 -17.98
N VAL A 870 45.26 16.11 -18.85
CA VAL A 870 44.78 15.60 -20.12
C VAL A 870 44.74 14.07 -20.05
N THR A 871 43.58 13.49 -20.32
CA THR A 871 43.40 12.03 -20.32
C THR A 871 42.83 11.57 -21.66
N MET A 872 43.57 10.73 -22.36
CA MET A 872 43.13 10.02 -23.55
C MET A 872 42.78 8.60 -23.15
N THR A 873 41.48 8.22 -23.24
CA THR A 873 41.07 6.86 -22.88
C THR A 873 41.32 5.88 -24.03
N ASN A 874 41.18 4.58 -23.77
CA ASN A 874 41.44 3.50 -24.71
C ASN A 874 40.58 3.50 -25.99
N LYS A 875 39.55 4.35 -26.08
CA LYS A 875 38.72 4.56 -27.28
C LYS A 875 39.05 5.86 -28.00
N ALA A 876 39.84 6.72 -27.39
CA ALA A 876 40.34 7.93 -28.02
C ALA A 876 41.58 7.58 -28.84
N THR A 877 41.70 8.16 -30.04
CA THR A 877 42.82 7.80 -30.92
C THR A 877 44.04 8.68 -30.72
N ASP A 878 43.94 9.98 -31.01
CA ASP A 878 45.09 10.84 -31.05
C ASP A 878 44.91 12.16 -30.30
N PHE A 879 45.97 12.65 -29.69
CA PHE A 879 46.14 14.05 -29.34
C PHE A 879 47.22 14.63 -30.26
N ASN A 880 46.83 15.44 -31.25
CA ASN A 880 47.73 15.93 -32.28
C ASN A 880 47.99 17.42 -32.12
N VAL A 881 49.25 17.83 -32.04
CA VAL A 881 49.70 19.22 -31.95
C VAL A 881 50.46 19.57 -33.22
N LYS A 882 49.90 20.48 -34.03
CA LYS A 882 50.58 21.05 -35.20
C LYS A 882 51.23 22.39 -34.86
N GLY A 883 52.44 22.57 -35.25
CA GLY A 883 53.15 23.81 -35.00
C GLY A 883 52.64 24.98 -35.83
N ALA A 884 52.40 26.10 -35.17
CA ALA A 884 52.08 27.37 -35.87
C ALA A 884 53.35 28.02 -36.54
N SER A 885 54.52 27.64 -36.11
CA SER A 885 55.79 28.16 -36.63
C SER A 885 56.23 27.51 -37.95
N ALA A 886 56.75 28.28 -38.84
CA ALA A 886 57.37 27.77 -40.04
C ALA A 886 58.87 27.26 -39.80
N SER A 887 59.39 27.56 -38.62
CA SER A 887 60.76 27.22 -38.22
C SER A 887 60.83 26.11 -37.21
N ALA A 888 61.91 25.42 -37.05
CA ALA A 888 62.12 24.41 -36.02
C ALA A 888 61.85 25.00 -34.61
N ALA A 889 61.17 24.26 -33.80
CA ALA A 889 60.81 24.68 -32.45
C ALA A 889 61.98 24.58 -31.51
N THR A 890 62.10 25.57 -30.64
CA THR A 890 63.16 25.69 -29.63
C THR A 890 62.55 25.92 -28.25
N GLN A 891 63.42 26.02 -27.22
CA GLN A 891 62.98 26.37 -25.88
C GLN A 891 62.24 27.71 -25.82
N THR A 892 62.58 28.67 -26.64
CA THR A 892 62.05 30.04 -26.71
C THR A 892 60.82 30.16 -27.64
N THR A 893 60.53 29.13 -28.47
CA THR A 893 59.38 29.12 -29.35
C THR A 893 58.09 29.20 -28.52
N PRO A 894 57.06 30.03 -28.86
CA PRO A 894 55.77 30.03 -28.24
C PRO A 894 55.18 28.62 -28.27
N LYS A 895 54.59 28.20 -27.14
CA LYS A 895 54.05 26.84 -27.02
C LYS A 895 52.71 26.72 -27.73
N ASP A 896 52.57 25.72 -28.59
CA ASP A 896 51.31 25.37 -29.27
C ASP A 896 50.34 24.66 -28.27
N ALA A 897 50.92 23.92 -27.31
CA ALA A 897 50.14 23.33 -26.23
C ALA A 897 50.86 23.41 -24.87
N ILE A 898 50.16 23.79 -23.82
CA ILE A 898 50.63 23.82 -22.42
C ILE A 898 49.64 23.04 -21.58
N ILE A 899 50.15 22.00 -20.90
CA ILE A 899 49.30 21.15 -20.01
C ILE A 899 49.82 21.33 -18.58
N GLY A 900 48.94 21.82 -17.71
CA GLY A 900 49.27 22.14 -16.32
C GLY A 900 49.32 20.93 -15.39
N GLY A 901 48.49 19.92 -15.66
CA GLY A 901 48.42 18.65 -14.94
C GLY A 901 49.16 17.52 -15.60
N ASP A 902 48.79 16.30 -15.25
CA ASP A 902 49.32 15.06 -15.85
C ASP A 902 48.75 14.85 -17.26
N PHE A 903 49.53 14.23 -18.13
CA PHE A 903 49.10 13.79 -19.44
C PHE A 903 49.11 12.27 -19.49
N VAL A 904 47.93 11.67 -19.62
CA VAL A 904 47.76 10.21 -19.61
C VAL A 904 47.28 9.73 -20.98
N LEU A 905 48.03 8.87 -21.59
CA LEU A 905 47.69 8.10 -22.78
C LEU A 905 47.29 6.67 -22.33
N ALA A 906 46.01 6.32 -22.34
CA ALA A 906 45.58 4.94 -22.15
C ALA A 906 45.88 4.10 -23.42
N ASN A 907 45.68 2.81 -23.31
CA ASN A 907 45.94 1.86 -24.40
C ASN A 907 45.24 2.28 -25.69
N ASN A 908 45.98 2.16 -26.82
CA ASN A 908 45.61 2.53 -28.19
C ASN A 908 45.47 4.03 -28.49
N SER A 909 45.86 4.91 -27.59
CA SER A 909 45.90 6.34 -27.86
C SER A 909 47.33 6.82 -28.22
N THR A 910 47.40 7.91 -29.01
CA THR A 910 48.68 8.46 -29.47
C THR A 910 48.74 9.96 -29.15
N LEU A 911 49.89 10.39 -28.60
CA LEU A 911 50.29 11.80 -28.62
C LEU A 911 51.14 12.02 -29.86
N LYS A 912 50.74 12.91 -30.77
CA LYS A 912 51.49 13.33 -31.93
C LYS A 912 51.90 14.79 -31.82
N VAL A 913 53.20 15.03 -31.74
CA VAL A 913 53.78 16.38 -31.85
C VAL A 913 54.37 16.51 -33.25
N GLU A 914 53.62 17.21 -34.11
CA GLU A 914 53.96 17.35 -35.52
C GLU A 914 55.12 18.36 -35.72
N LYS A 915 55.74 18.36 -36.89
CA LYS A 915 56.87 19.20 -37.24
C LYS A 915 56.68 20.66 -36.79
N ASN A 916 57.75 21.22 -36.24
CA ASN A 916 57.85 22.60 -35.73
C ASN A 916 56.98 22.93 -34.51
N ALA A 917 56.27 21.98 -33.95
CA ALA A 917 55.45 22.22 -32.78
C ALA A 917 56.21 22.28 -31.47
N ALA A 918 55.81 23.15 -30.56
CA ALA A 918 56.38 23.30 -29.25
C ALA A 918 55.30 22.94 -28.17
N VAL A 919 55.63 22.00 -27.26
CA VAL A 919 54.71 21.51 -26.21
C VAL A 919 55.38 21.59 -24.83
N THR A 920 54.58 21.96 -23.82
CA THR A 920 55.02 21.91 -22.42
C THR A 920 53.99 21.12 -21.58
N LEU A 921 54.49 20.13 -20.86
CA LEU A 921 53.74 19.36 -19.88
C LEU A 921 54.34 19.67 -18.50
N ASN A 922 53.60 20.27 -17.62
CA ASN A 922 54.09 20.75 -16.32
C ASN A 922 54.18 19.67 -15.24
N LYS A 923 53.64 18.49 -15.52
CA LYS A 923 53.72 17.32 -14.67
C LYS A 923 54.14 16.07 -15.46
N ASP A 924 53.63 14.92 -15.11
CA ASP A 924 54.00 13.63 -15.68
C ASP A 924 53.34 13.38 -17.05
N LEU A 925 54.06 12.64 -17.91
CA LEU A 925 53.55 12.00 -19.11
C LEU A 925 53.50 10.49 -18.87
N THR A 926 52.35 9.89 -18.95
CA THR A 926 52.17 8.43 -18.86
C THR A 926 51.77 7.87 -20.21
N ILE A 927 52.54 6.95 -20.75
CA ILE A 927 52.28 6.23 -22.00
C ILE A 927 51.89 4.80 -21.62
N GLY A 928 50.61 4.44 -21.81
CA GLY A 928 50.07 3.12 -21.54
C GLY A 928 50.65 2.01 -22.43
N GLU A 929 50.44 0.75 -22.10
CA GLU A 929 51.12 -0.40 -22.73
C GLU A 929 50.94 -0.49 -24.26
N SER A 930 49.85 -0.08 -24.82
CA SER A 930 49.59 -0.06 -26.26
C SER A 930 49.39 1.36 -26.79
N ALA A 931 49.79 2.35 -26.03
CA ALA A 931 49.78 3.75 -26.44
C ALA A 931 51.10 4.15 -27.08
N SER A 932 51.09 5.27 -27.82
CA SER A 932 52.30 5.83 -28.38
C SER A 932 52.48 7.33 -28.11
N ALA A 933 53.68 7.79 -28.01
CA ALA A 933 54.03 9.21 -28.06
C ALA A 933 55.04 9.43 -29.18
N GLU A 934 54.67 10.20 -30.19
CA GLU A 934 55.39 10.41 -31.43
C GLU A 934 55.78 11.89 -31.57
N PHE A 935 57.07 12.15 -31.67
CA PHE A 935 57.69 13.50 -31.76
C PHE A 935 58.37 13.64 -33.10
N ALA A 936 57.80 14.41 -34.03
CA ALA A 936 58.37 14.66 -35.33
C ALA A 936 59.65 15.51 -35.23
N TYR A 937 60.48 15.45 -36.22
CA TYR A 937 61.71 16.27 -36.31
C TYR A 937 61.38 17.78 -36.20
N SER A 938 62.29 18.54 -35.73
CA SER A 938 62.20 20.01 -35.52
C SER A 938 61.13 20.37 -34.47
N THR A 939 60.70 19.45 -33.55
CA THR A 939 59.85 19.71 -32.41
C THR A 939 60.62 20.00 -31.12
N TYR A 940 59.96 20.68 -30.18
CA TYR A 940 60.41 20.89 -28.82
C TYR A 940 59.34 20.53 -27.81
N THR A 941 59.58 19.47 -27.04
CA THR A 941 58.67 19.05 -25.98
C THR A 941 59.38 19.07 -24.64
N ASN A 942 58.74 19.70 -23.66
CA ASN A 942 59.25 19.81 -22.32
C ASN A 942 58.27 19.16 -21.34
N VAL A 943 58.68 18.08 -20.70
CA VAL A 943 57.95 17.43 -19.59
C VAL A 943 58.64 17.81 -18.29
N ALA A 944 57.95 18.53 -17.42
CA ALA A 944 58.60 19.09 -16.23
C ALA A 944 58.96 18.03 -15.18
N LYS A 945 58.27 16.91 -15.19
CA LYS A 945 58.46 15.78 -14.27
C LYS A 945 58.84 14.49 -14.99
N ASN A 946 58.26 13.39 -14.64
CA ASN A 946 58.60 12.06 -15.14
C ASN A 946 57.86 11.69 -16.44
N ILE A 947 58.53 10.90 -17.29
CA ILE A 947 57.87 10.21 -18.41
C ILE A 947 57.83 8.72 -18.06
N ALA A 948 56.62 8.19 -17.83
CA ALA A 948 56.43 6.74 -17.64
C ALA A 948 56.09 6.09 -18.99
N ILE A 949 57.01 5.28 -19.51
CA ILE A 949 56.88 4.64 -20.82
C ILE A 949 56.55 3.16 -20.64
N ASN A 950 55.30 2.81 -20.85
CA ASN A 950 54.86 1.41 -20.86
C ASN A 950 54.49 0.93 -22.28
N GLY A 951 54.36 1.85 -23.24
CA GLY A 951 54.09 1.61 -24.65
C GLY A 951 55.25 2.13 -25.54
N THR A 952 54.89 2.70 -26.69
CA THR A 952 55.84 3.15 -27.68
C THR A 952 56.21 4.63 -27.53
N PHE A 953 57.48 4.94 -27.52
CA PHE A 953 57.99 6.29 -27.50
C PHE A 953 58.86 6.50 -28.72
N ILE A 954 58.50 7.43 -29.60
CA ILE A 954 59.21 7.68 -30.89
C ILE A 954 59.76 9.10 -30.95
N ARG A 955 61.01 9.25 -31.16
CA ARG A 955 61.64 10.52 -31.55
C ARG A 955 62.09 10.42 -33.00
N GLU A 956 61.54 11.28 -33.85
CA GLU A 956 62.08 11.31 -35.24
C GLU A 956 63.39 12.00 -35.28
N LEU A 957 64.35 11.36 -35.93
CA LEU A 957 65.60 11.95 -36.33
C LEU A 957 65.42 12.76 -37.62
N SER A 958 66.31 13.68 -37.88
CA SER A 958 66.29 14.48 -39.10
C SER A 958 66.17 13.60 -40.34
N SER A 959 65.23 13.84 -41.20
CA SER A 959 65.02 13.11 -42.46
C SER A 959 65.92 13.70 -43.59
N GLY A 960 67.13 13.51 -43.58
CA GLY A 960 68.02 13.79 -44.74
C GLY A 960 67.96 15.22 -45.34
N VAL A 961 67.20 16.13 -44.82
CA VAL A 961 67.10 17.54 -45.18
C VAL A 961 68.09 18.31 -44.31
N ALA A 962 69.06 19.02 -44.91
CA ALA A 962 70.18 19.70 -44.23
C ALA A 962 69.76 20.76 -43.17
N THR A 963 68.54 21.04 -43.02
CA THR A 963 67.95 22.04 -42.07
C THR A 963 67.02 21.44 -41.01
N ALA A 964 66.80 20.14 -40.99
CA ALA A 964 65.90 19.55 -40.03
C ALA A 964 66.61 19.15 -38.73
N ASN A 965 66.16 19.64 -37.60
CA ASN A 965 66.69 19.25 -36.26
C ASN A 965 65.98 18.03 -35.74
N PRO A 966 66.61 17.09 -35.02
CA PRO A 966 65.94 15.99 -34.37
C PRO A 966 64.91 16.47 -33.36
N ALA A 967 63.91 15.68 -33.06
CA ALA A 967 62.96 15.97 -32.03
C ALA A 967 63.69 16.12 -30.66
N LYS A 968 63.41 17.21 -29.94
CA LYS A 968 63.92 17.44 -28.60
C LYS A 968 62.84 17.20 -27.58
N VAL A 969 62.99 16.18 -26.73
CA VAL A 969 62.08 15.82 -25.66
C VAL A 969 62.84 15.82 -24.33
N TRP A 970 62.50 16.73 -23.45
CA TRP A 970 63.20 16.94 -22.16
C TRP A 970 62.30 16.49 -21.04
N CYS A 971 62.79 15.82 -19.97
CA CYS A 971 62.13 15.48 -18.76
C CYS A 971 63.00 15.60 -17.52
N GLU A 972 62.47 15.56 -16.31
CA GLU A 972 63.21 15.44 -15.05
C GLU A 972 63.83 14.02 -14.92
N SER A 973 62.96 13.01 -15.17
CA SER A 973 63.32 11.60 -15.16
C SER A 973 62.44 10.82 -16.11
N TYR A 974 62.75 9.57 -16.39
CA TYR A 974 61.89 8.65 -17.10
C TYR A 974 61.95 7.25 -16.50
N THR A 975 60.90 6.48 -16.67
CA THR A 975 60.74 5.08 -16.26
C THR A 975 60.24 4.27 -17.44
N THR A 976 60.74 3.03 -17.59
CA THR A 976 60.29 2.11 -18.65
C THR A 976 59.63 0.89 -18.05
N GLY A 977 58.46 0.55 -18.53
CA GLY A 977 57.77 -0.69 -18.20
C GLY A 977 58.18 -1.85 -19.08
N PRO A 978 57.71 -3.07 -18.81
CA PRO A 978 58.13 -4.30 -19.51
C PRO A 978 57.76 -4.34 -20.99
N LYS A 979 56.81 -3.50 -21.44
CA LYS A 979 56.34 -3.41 -22.83
C LYS A 979 56.82 -2.12 -23.53
N ALA A 980 57.70 -1.40 -22.91
CA ALA A 980 58.20 -0.16 -23.48
C ALA A 980 58.98 -0.43 -24.79
N ASP A 981 58.55 0.25 -25.86
CA ASP A 981 59.25 0.27 -27.15
C ASP A 981 59.79 1.68 -27.42
N ILE A 982 61.09 1.83 -27.54
CA ILE A 982 61.73 3.13 -27.69
C ILE A 982 62.43 3.20 -29.03
N VAL A 983 61.95 4.08 -29.86
CA VAL A 983 62.49 4.28 -31.24
C VAL A 983 63.24 5.59 -31.31
N ASN A 984 64.46 5.51 -31.78
CA ASN A 984 65.37 6.60 -31.98
C ASN A 984 65.85 7.35 -30.71
N GLY A 985 65.89 6.64 -29.60
CA GLY A 985 66.49 7.11 -28.35
C GLY A 985 65.49 7.60 -27.29
N PHE A 986 65.97 7.61 -26.05
CA PHE A 986 65.28 8.02 -24.86
C PHE A 986 65.01 9.52 -24.79
N PRO A 987 64.05 9.98 -23.95
CA PRO A 987 63.91 11.37 -23.54
C PRO A 987 65.26 11.86 -22.97
N GLU A 988 65.53 13.16 -23.07
CA GLU A 988 66.74 13.79 -22.51
C GLU A 988 66.42 14.23 -21.07
N GLU A 989 67.14 13.68 -20.09
CA GLU A 989 67.00 14.11 -18.69
C GLU A 989 67.66 15.48 -18.48
N ARG A 990 67.06 16.32 -17.73
CA ARG A 990 67.65 17.59 -17.33
C ARG A 990 68.69 17.33 -16.24
N LYS A 991 69.87 17.73 -16.47
CA LYS A 991 70.98 17.72 -15.48
C LYS A 991 70.85 18.87 -14.53
#